data_d567161755666076cbac7d1b43f59ab8
#
_entry.id   d567161755666076cbac7d1b43f59ab8
#
_cell.length_a   1.000
_cell.length_b   1.000
_cell.length_c   1.000
_cell.angle_alpha   90.00
_cell.angle_beta   90.00
_cell.angle_gamma   90.00
#
_symmetry.space_group_name_H-M   'P 1'
#
loop_
_entity.id
_entity.type
_entity.pdbx_description
1 polymer ?
#
loop_
_entity_poly.entity_id
_entity_poly.type
_entity_poly.pdbx_seq_one_letter_code
_entity_poly.pdbx_strand_id
1 'polypeptide(L)'
;MNAATTSDGATSKKTFTTDDAAKQILREGSRHYDRNGDNKIELSFTLDDQFSVQQKASLRKALTSWQDVTNIVFKEGAPGPDGSITIKANPDDNGGVSGLPNRWYGDMSTTVGTKGASDAPRHGDVFLSTAIHELGHALGLGHPGDYGESVHSYADALYTQDTRAHSVMSYWRETNHTGHDFKSREPSTPMKDDIAAVQKLYGANLNIRNTDTTYGFESNTDRDHFSLESSKDAPIFSVWDGGGNDTLNFSLFSQNQKINLNAESFSNVGGLKGNVSIAKGVVIENATGGSGDDELIGNEAGNRLKGGAGSDRLTGGAGADVFAYDRASDSTLTRPDEILDFTSGTDKIDLSGLLKNTSIKHFNIVERFTGRAGEIVLSHDPRSGNGSLGLDTTGRGKADFLIKSVGGIQASDIVTGGAHEPGVSKPEPQPEPKPEPQPDPNPEPFPAPHDTVYGFNSNTGDPFLSLHSQSGAPRFLVRDKGGDDTLDFSGFRQNQTIDLREGAASSVGGLRNNVGIAKGVTVENAIGGSGRDTLIGNTVDNVLTGGAGGDTLWGVGGRNTFRYEKASDSAYDDADLIMDFTSGQDTIDLTGLMTEVGTPLRLVDSYTGRIGDTVVKYNQQSGRYFVGIDLLGRRQTNFLLKSTRLIRPEDVIGLSTHLR
;
A
#
# COMPACT_ATOMS: atom_id res chain seq x y z
N MET A 1 -9.25 -18.92 59.29
CA MET A 1 -9.90 -18.01 58.32
C MET A 1 -8.85 -17.01 57.85
N ASN A 2 -8.19 -17.32 56.75
CA ASN A 2 -7.22 -16.43 56.13
C ASN A 2 -7.79 -16.01 54.82
N ALA A 3 -8.13 -14.73 54.72
CA ALA A 3 -8.47 -14.11 53.48
C ALA A 3 -7.15 -13.85 52.70
N ALA A 4 -7.03 -14.49 51.57
CA ALA A 4 -5.99 -14.20 50.60
C ALA A 4 -6.39 -12.91 49.85
N THR A 5 -5.65 -11.85 50.11
CA THR A 5 -5.67 -10.65 49.29
C THR A 5 -4.91 -10.93 47.98
N THR A 6 -5.62 -11.04 46.91
CA THR A 6 -5.01 -10.95 45.56
C THR A 6 -4.90 -9.48 45.20
N SER A 7 -3.71 -8.95 45.33
CA SER A 7 -3.27 -7.73 44.63
C SER A 7 -2.89 -8.15 43.23
N ASP A 8 -3.49 -7.55 42.22
CA ASP A 8 -2.83 -7.11 40.98
C ASP A 8 -3.87 -6.44 40.07
N GLY A 9 -4.09 -5.18 40.33
CA GLY A 9 -4.72 -4.27 39.39
C GLY A 9 -3.68 -3.71 38.41
N ALA A 10 -3.00 -4.55 37.66
CA ALA A 10 -2.26 -4.09 36.49
C ALA A 10 -3.28 -3.73 35.41
N THR A 11 -3.62 -2.45 35.29
CA THR A 11 -4.38 -1.95 34.15
C THR A 11 -3.57 -2.26 32.90
N SER A 12 -4.08 -3.14 32.02
CA SER A 12 -3.46 -3.43 30.73
C SER A 12 -3.30 -2.10 29.96
N LYS A 13 -2.09 -1.85 29.42
CA LYS A 13 -1.85 -0.68 28.55
C LYS A 13 -2.85 -0.66 27.41
N LYS A 14 -3.24 0.53 26.98
CA LYS A 14 -4.04 0.70 25.76
C LYS A 14 -3.29 0.17 24.54
N THR A 15 -4.00 -0.38 23.59
CA THR A 15 -3.49 -0.72 22.27
C THR A 15 -3.89 0.39 21.31
N PHE A 16 -2.95 0.91 20.55
CA PHE A 16 -3.19 1.94 19.55
C PHE A 16 -3.13 1.31 18.15
N THR A 17 -3.98 1.82 17.27
CA THR A 17 -3.80 1.64 15.83
C THR A 17 -2.66 2.51 15.32
N THR A 18 -2.15 2.26 14.13
CA THR A 18 -1.15 3.14 13.49
C THR A 18 -1.65 4.59 13.39
N ASP A 19 -2.95 4.79 13.14
CA ASP A 19 -3.53 6.14 13.12
C ASP A 19 -3.56 6.82 14.48
N ASP A 20 -3.83 6.08 15.54
CA ASP A 20 -3.82 6.62 16.89
C ASP A 20 -2.39 6.93 17.35
N ALA A 21 -1.44 6.06 17.03
CA ALA A 21 -0.02 6.30 17.30
C ALA A 21 0.50 7.53 16.52
N ALA A 22 0.16 7.65 15.24
CA ALA A 22 0.50 8.81 14.43
C ALA A 22 -0.09 10.12 15.00
N LYS A 23 -1.35 10.12 15.46
CA LYS A 23 -1.96 11.29 16.13
C LYS A 23 -1.23 11.65 17.41
N GLN A 24 -0.80 10.63 18.18
CA GLN A 24 -0.06 10.84 19.42
C GLN A 24 1.33 11.44 19.18
N ILE A 25 2.03 10.97 18.13
CA ILE A 25 3.32 11.50 17.69
C ILE A 25 3.18 12.97 17.24
N LEU A 26 2.05 13.33 16.64
CA LEU A 26 1.75 14.67 16.13
C LEU A 26 1.04 15.61 17.12
N ARG A 27 0.88 15.23 18.38
CA ARG A 27 0.06 15.98 19.36
C ARG A 27 0.50 17.42 19.57
N GLU A 28 1.75 17.75 19.29
CA GLU A 28 2.30 19.10 19.47
C GLU A 28 1.96 20.05 18.30
N GLY A 29 1.43 19.52 17.21
CA GLY A 29 1.01 20.30 16.03
C GLY A 29 2.17 20.99 15.29
N SER A 30 3.40 20.55 15.52
CA SER A 30 4.61 21.11 14.92
C SER A 30 4.77 20.65 13.48
N ARG A 31 5.16 21.58 12.57
CA ARG A 31 5.46 21.26 11.18
C ARG A 31 6.19 22.40 10.47
N HIS A 32 6.81 22.11 9.35
CA HIS A 32 7.21 23.13 8.37
C HIS A 32 6.00 23.62 7.58
N TYR A 33 6.13 24.84 7.06
CA TYR A 33 5.09 25.50 6.28
C TYR A 33 5.67 25.91 4.95
N ASP A 34 4.91 25.72 3.89
CA ASP A 34 5.18 26.29 2.58
C ASP A 34 5.17 27.83 2.70
N ARG A 35 6.33 28.45 2.56
CA ARG A 35 6.53 29.88 2.77
C ARG A 35 6.59 30.66 1.46
N ASN A 36 6.89 29.97 0.35
CA ASN A 36 6.95 30.55 -0.97
C ASN A 36 5.65 30.36 -1.76
N GLY A 37 4.72 29.52 -1.28
CA GLY A 37 3.38 29.31 -1.86
C GLY A 37 3.37 28.42 -3.10
N ASP A 38 4.37 27.52 -3.25
CA ASP A 38 4.47 26.62 -4.41
C ASP A 38 3.90 25.22 -4.15
N ASN A 39 3.23 25.03 -3.01
CA ASN A 39 2.64 23.78 -2.53
C ASN A 39 3.64 22.65 -2.32
N LYS A 40 4.91 22.97 -2.09
CA LYS A 40 5.98 22.02 -1.74
C LYS A 40 6.61 22.43 -0.42
N ILE A 41 7.31 21.51 0.18
CA ILE A 41 8.19 21.81 1.33
C ILE A 41 9.62 21.49 0.89
N GLU A 42 10.40 22.55 0.70
CA GLU A 42 11.81 22.44 0.33
C GLU A 42 12.69 22.93 1.47
N LEU A 43 13.42 22.02 2.07
CA LEU A 43 14.32 22.30 3.20
C LEU A 43 15.77 22.19 2.76
N SER A 44 16.57 23.20 3.10
CA SER A 44 18.02 23.06 2.98
C SER A 44 18.60 22.31 4.17
N PHE A 45 19.77 21.71 4.00
CA PHE A 45 20.52 21.17 5.12
C PHE A 45 22.03 21.41 5.00
N THR A 46 22.70 21.44 6.14
CA THR A 46 24.15 21.50 6.26
C THR A 46 24.67 20.50 7.25
N LEU A 47 25.84 19.92 6.98
CA LEU A 47 26.48 18.92 7.84
C LEU A 47 27.79 19.49 8.42
N ASP A 48 27.95 19.33 9.74
CA ASP A 48 29.16 19.75 10.45
C ASP A 48 30.41 19.05 9.90
N ASP A 49 31.51 19.78 9.82
CA ASP A 49 32.79 19.26 9.36
C ASP A 49 33.46 18.28 10.33
N GLN A 50 33.01 18.21 11.57
CA GLN A 50 33.45 17.24 12.56
C GLN A 50 32.98 15.80 12.28
N PHE A 51 31.94 15.61 11.45
CA PHE A 51 31.55 14.28 11.02
C PHE A 51 32.56 13.69 10.02
N SER A 52 32.86 12.41 10.15
CA SER A 52 33.61 11.67 9.13
C SER A 52 32.89 11.66 7.77
N VAL A 53 33.58 11.31 6.71
CA VAL A 53 32.96 11.18 5.36
C VAL A 53 31.82 10.15 5.37
N GLN A 54 31.98 9.03 6.06
CA GLN A 54 30.99 7.96 6.15
C GLN A 54 29.84 8.34 7.08
N GLN A 55 30.10 9.07 8.17
CA GLN A 55 29.03 9.62 9.01
C GLN A 55 28.18 10.63 8.23
N LYS A 56 28.80 11.53 7.44
CA LYS A 56 28.07 12.43 6.53
C LYS A 56 27.23 11.65 5.50
N ALA A 57 27.75 10.54 4.97
CA ALA A 57 27.00 9.67 4.08
C ALA A 57 25.78 9.05 4.79
N SER A 58 25.93 8.59 6.04
CA SER A 58 24.83 8.05 6.85
C SER A 58 23.76 9.10 7.17
N LEU A 59 24.15 10.35 7.44
CA LEU A 59 23.21 11.46 7.65
C LEU A 59 22.41 11.78 6.38
N ARG A 60 23.05 11.74 5.19
CA ARG A 60 22.32 11.88 3.93
C ARG A 60 21.33 10.74 3.70
N LYS A 61 21.68 9.51 4.09
CA LYS A 61 20.75 8.36 4.04
C LYS A 61 19.57 8.56 4.97
N ALA A 62 19.78 9.06 6.19
CA ALA A 62 18.70 9.38 7.11
C ALA A 62 17.73 10.44 6.53
N LEU A 63 18.25 11.51 5.92
CA LEU A 63 17.43 12.51 5.20
C LEU A 63 16.66 11.87 4.03
N THR A 64 17.35 11.06 3.23
CA THR A 64 16.73 10.37 2.09
C THR A 64 15.62 9.42 2.53
N SER A 65 15.77 8.71 3.67
CA SER A 65 14.73 7.81 4.18
C SER A 65 13.44 8.55 4.57
N TRP A 66 13.54 9.79 5.04
CA TRP A 66 12.37 10.65 5.27
C TRP A 66 11.79 11.22 3.97
N GLN A 67 12.65 11.63 3.03
CA GLN A 67 12.21 12.11 1.70
C GLN A 67 11.48 11.03 0.91
N ASP A 68 11.91 9.79 1.01
CA ASP A 68 11.27 8.67 0.31
C ASP A 68 9.80 8.48 0.72
N VAL A 69 9.46 8.77 1.97
CA VAL A 69 8.12 8.52 2.50
C VAL A 69 7.19 9.74 2.47
N THR A 70 7.73 10.94 2.13
CA THR A 70 6.97 12.21 2.16
C THR A 70 7.23 13.09 0.93
N ASN A 71 6.37 14.09 0.73
CA ASN A 71 6.57 15.11 -0.32
C ASN A 71 7.51 16.25 0.11
N ILE A 72 8.51 15.97 0.96
CA ILE A 72 9.56 16.93 1.32
C ILE A 72 10.75 16.75 0.38
N VAL A 73 11.40 17.86 0.00
CA VAL A 73 12.65 17.86 -0.76
C VAL A 73 13.76 18.43 0.10
N PHE A 74 14.87 17.68 0.25
CA PHE A 74 16.07 18.18 0.92
C PHE A 74 17.13 18.61 -0.08
N LYS A 75 17.74 19.80 0.16
CA LYS A 75 18.83 20.35 -0.67
C LYS A 75 20.04 20.67 0.19
N GLU A 76 21.19 20.09 -0.12
CA GLU A 76 22.43 20.33 0.64
C GLU A 76 23.04 21.69 0.25
N GLY A 77 23.34 22.52 1.25
CA GLY A 77 24.16 23.74 1.10
C GLY A 77 23.50 24.95 0.46
N ALA A 78 22.30 24.84 -0.08
CA ALA A 78 21.55 25.97 -0.64
C ALA A 78 20.43 26.41 0.31
N PRO A 79 20.12 27.70 0.46
CA PRO A 79 18.97 28.12 1.26
C PRO A 79 17.67 27.49 0.74
N GLY A 80 16.95 26.78 1.59
CA GLY A 80 15.60 26.28 1.28
C GLY A 80 14.58 27.39 1.49
N PRO A 81 13.57 27.52 0.65
CA PRO A 81 12.55 28.57 0.79
C PRO A 81 11.71 28.40 2.06
N ASP A 82 11.56 27.17 2.57
CA ASP A 82 10.65 26.84 3.66
C ASP A 82 11.35 26.62 4.99
N GLY A 83 12.68 26.53 4.99
CA GLY A 83 13.50 26.40 6.18
C GLY A 83 14.81 25.65 5.94
N SER A 84 15.55 25.45 7.02
CA SER A 84 16.83 24.76 6.99
C SER A 84 17.04 23.84 8.18
N ILE A 85 17.88 22.81 8.01
CA ILE A 85 18.32 21.91 9.07
C ILE A 85 19.85 21.95 9.14
N THR A 86 20.38 22.52 10.23
CA THR A 86 21.81 22.47 10.52
C THR A 86 22.10 21.27 11.39
N ILE A 87 22.82 20.26 10.86
CA ILE A 87 23.15 19.02 11.58
C ILE A 87 24.55 19.13 12.15
N LYS A 88 24.66 19.11 13.47
CA LYS A 88 25.90 19.29 14.24
C LYS A 88 26.35 17.99 14.90
N ALA A 89 27.66 17.79 14.96
CA ALA A 89 28.25 16.70 15.71
C ALA A 89 28.36 17.05 17.21
N ASN A 90 28.13 16.06 18.08
CA ASN A 90 28.44 16.20 19.50
C ASN A 90 29.37 15.06 19.96
N PRO A 91 30.67 15.33 20.14
CA PRO A 91 31.63 14.31 20.55
C PRO A 91 31.51 13.90 22.04
N ASP A 92 30.77 14.66 22.81
CA ASP A 92 30.59 14.40 24.25
C ASP A 92 29.36 13.55 24.58
N ASP A 93 28.49 13.30 23.58
CA ASP A 93 27.24 12.56 23.72
C ASP A 93 27.14 11.44 22.67
N ASN A 94 26.34 10.41 22.97
CA ASN A 94 26.00 9.32 22.07
C ASN A 94 24.53 9.33 21.62
N GLY A 95 23.73 10.27 22.14
CA GLY A 95 22.35 10.53 21.75
C GLY A 95 22.24 11.65 20.73
N GLY A 96 21.17 12.39 20.82
CA GLY A 96 20.95 13.55 19.98
C GLY A 96 19.92 14.50 20.60
N VAL A 97 19.75 15.64 19.95
CA VAL A 97 18.71 16.61 20.28
C VAL A 97 18.34 17.43 19.06
N SER A 98 17.05 17.62 18.85
CA SER A 98 16.54 18.53 17.83
C SER A 98 15.34 19.31 18.34
N GLY A 99 15.16 20.52 17.84
CA GLY A 99 13.96 21.30 18.05
C GLY A 99 12.82 20.88 17.13
N LEU A 100 11.61 21.31 17.47
CA LEU A 100 10.43 21.13 16.63
C LEU A 100 10.16 22.40 15.82
N PRO A 101 9.87 22.31 14.52
CA PRO A 101 9.53 23.45 13.68
C PRO A 101 8.16 24.03 14.09
N ASN A 102 7.96 25.31 13.81
CA ASN A 102 6.67 25.94 14.03
C ASN A 102 6.42 27.03 12.97
N ARG A 103 5.24 27.66 13.03
CA ARG A 103 4.84 28.66 12.05
C ARG A 103 5.85 29.81 11.88
N TRP A 104 6.58 30.14 12.90
CA TRP A 104 7.50 31.29 12.92
C TRP A 104 8.94 30.89 12.60
N TYR A 105 9.33 29.66 12.94
CA TYR A 105 10.69 29.14 12.82
C TYR A 105 10.70 27.87 11.99
N GLY A 106 11.29 27.94 10.79
CA GLY A 106 11.54 26.82 9.90
C GLY A 106 13.00 26.36 9.92
N ASP A 107 13.89 27.10 10.61
CA ASP A 107 15.31 26.77 10.68
C ASP A 107 15.58 25.97 11.94
N MET A 108 15.96 24.70 11.76
CA MET A 108 16.21 23.73 12.83
C MET A 108 17.70 23.52 13.05
N SER A 109 18.07 23.37 14.32
CA SER A 109 19.40 22.88 14.69
C SER A 109 19.23 21.48 15.28
N THR A 110 19.82 20.51 14.63
CA THR A 110 19.81 19.10 15.03
C THR A 110 21.22 18.71 15.46
N THR A 111 21.37 18.10 16.61
CA THR A 111 22.66 17.58 17.07
C THR A 111 22.61 16.06 17.09
N VAL A 112 23.63 15.42 16.55
CA VAL A 112 23.81 13.95 16.56
C VAL A 112 25.11 13.61 17.29
N GLY A 113 25.01 12.76 18.29
CA GLY A 113 26.14 12.35 19.11
C GLY A 113 27.10 11.46 18.34
N THR A 114 28.40 11.72 18.53
CA THR A 114 29.48 10.93 17.90
C THR A 114 30.34 10.19 18.94
N LYS A 115 30.06 10.33 20.22
CA LYS A 115 30.78 9.64 21.30
C LYS A 115 30.60 8.13 21.17
N GLY A 116 31.69 7.42 20.89
CA GLY A 116 31.68 5.97 20.71
C GLY A 116 31.03 5.49 19.41
N ALA A 117 30.57 6.41 18.56
CA ALA A 117 30.09 6.05 17.23
C ALA A 117 31.24 5.63 16.32
N SER A 118 30.96 4.69 15.41
CA SER A 118 31.93 4.32 14.37
C SER A 118 32.17 5.47 13.41
N ASP A 119 33.40 5.64 12.92
CA ASP A 119 33.70 6.53 11.80
C ASP A 119 33.04 6.05 10.49
N ALA A 120 32.66 4.77 10.41
CA ALA A 120 31.94 4.16 9.30
C ALA A 120 30.69 3.41 9.81
N PRO A 121 29.62 4.15 10.15
CA PRO A 121 28.38 3.55 10.66
C PRO A 121 27.73 2.62 9.63
N ARG A 122 27.12 1.54 10.12
CA ARG A 122 26.40 0.54 9.32
C ARG A 122 24.90 0.58 9.62
N HIS A 123 24.11 -0.07 8.78
CA HIS A 123 22.72 -0.31 9.08
C HIS A 123 22.56 -1.13 10.36
N GLY A 124 21.61 -0.72 11.21
CA GLY A 124 21.42 -1.30 12.54
C GLY A 124 22.30 -0.70 13.64
N ASP A 125 23.17 0.27 13.34
CA ASP A 125 23.97 1.00 14.33
C ASP A 125 23.16 2.15 14.95
N VAL A 126 23.45 2.48 16.19
CA VAL A 126 22.82 3.56 16.96
C VAL A 126 22.94 4.92 16.26
N PHE A 127 24.08 5.21 15.62
CA PHE A 127 24.33 6.51 14.98
C PHE A 127 23.28 6.82 13.89
N LEU A 128 23.00 5.87 12.99
CA LEU A 128 22.01 6.07 11.93
C LEU A 128 20.59 6.20 12.51
N SER A 129 20.25 5.33 13.47
CA SER A 129 18.93 5.38 14.11
C SER A 129 18.72 6.69 14.88
N THR A 130 19.74 7.17 15.60
CA THR A 130 19.70 8.49 16.27
C THR A 130 19.53 9.62 15.24
N ALA A 131 20.25 9.57 14.13
CA ALA A 131 20.07 10.57 13.07
C ALA A 131 18.65 10.59 12.50
N ILE A 132 18.04 9.41 12.26
CA ILE A 132 16.66 9.31 11.80
C ILE A 132 15.69 9.89 12.86
N HIS A 133 15.89 9.56 14.13
CA HIS A 133 15.10 10.07 15.26
C HIS A 133 15.15 11.60 15.34
N GLU A 134 16.34 12.18 15.39
CA GLU A 134 16.51 13.62 15.53
C GLU A 134 15.98 14.40 14.32
N LEU A 135 16.13 13.82 13.12
CA LEU A 135 15.52 14.39 11.93
C LEU A 135 13.99 14.29 11.97
N GLY A 136 13.43 13.25 12.59
CA GLY A 136 11.98 13.17 12.87
C GLY A 136 11.48 14.36 13.67
N HIS A 137 12.21 14.75 14.73
CA HIS A 137 11.92 15.98 15.48
C HIS A 137 12.05 17.23 14.60
N ALA A 138 13.14 17.33 13.83
CA ALA A 138 13.32 18.45 12.90
C ALA A 138 12.20 18.56 11.86
N LEU A 139 11.47 17.47 11.60
CA LEU A 139 10.29 17.42 10.72
C LEU A 139 8.95 17.61 11.46
N GLY A 140 8.98 17.75 12.78
CA GLY A 140 7.78 18.04 13.58
C GLY A 140 7.18 16.85 14.32
N LEU A 141 7.84 15.70 14.32
CA LEU A 141 7.39 14.53 15.08
C LEU A 141 7.81 14.66 16.54
N GLY A 142 6.86 14.52 17.48
CA GLY A 142 7.13 14.35 18.89
C GLY A 142 7.41 12.89 19.26
N HIS A 143 7.72 12.64 20.52
CA HIS A 143 7.80 11.27 21.02
C HIS A 143 6.42 10.62 21.14
N PRO A 144 6.29 9.28 21.01
CA PRO A 144 5.04 8.57 21.28
C PRO A 144 4.49 8.78 22.69
N GLY A 145 5.38 8.91 23.69
CA GLY A 145 5.06 9.21 25.08
C GLY A 145 5.54 10.60 25.51
N ASP A 146 5.17 11.00 26.72
CA ASP A 146 5.76 12.14 27.39
C ASP A 146 6.94 11.64 28.23
N TYR A 147 8.15 11.72 27.67
CA TYR A 147 9.38 11.18 28.27
C TYR A 147 10.09 12.18 29.19
N GLY A 148 9.32 12.98 29.94
CA GLY A 148 9.84 13.90 30.95
C GLY A 148 10.54 13.20 32.15
N GLU A 149 11.01 14.00 33.12
CA GLU A 149 11.80 13.51 34.28
C GLU A 149 11.11 12.42 35.11
N SER A 150 9.79 12.27 35.00
CA SER A 150 8.99 11.26 35.73
C SER A 150 8.87 9.90 35.03
N VAL A 151 9.38 9.77 33.82
CA VAL A 151 9.26 8.53 33.01
C VAL A 151 10.57 7.75 33.07
N HIS A 152 10.56 6.63 33.77
CA HIS A 152 11.78 5.86 34.05
C HIS A 152 11.82 4.48 33.44
N SER A 153 10.69 3.97 32.92
CA SER A 153 10.58 2.60 32.38
C SER A 153 9.45 2.47 31.37
N TYR A 154 9.46 1.39 30.60
CA TYR A 154 8.35 1.07 29.70
C TYR A 154 7.00 0.91 30.43
N ALA A 155 7.00 0.69 31.74
CA ALA A 155 5.76 0.69 32.52
C ALA A 155 5.00 2.01 32.37
N ASP A 156 5.72 3.11 32.12
CA ASP A 156 5.18 4.46 31.97
C ASP A 156 4.72 4.79 30.53
N ALA A 157 4.97 3.90 29.56
CA ALA A 157 4.51 4.07 28.18
C ALA A 157 2.98 4.16 28.13
N LEU A 158 2.45 5.09 27.31
CA LEU A 158 1.02 5.37 27.23
C LEU A 158 0.24 4.25 26.56
N TYR A 159 0.86 3.50 25.66
CA TYR A 159 0.25 2.41 24.90
C TYR A 159 1.26 1.31 24.61
N THR A 160 0.75 0.14 24.22
CA THR A 160 1.55 -1.07 24.11
C THR A 160 2.57 -1.03 22.97
N GLN A 161 2.26 -0.33 21.88
CA GLN A 161 3.10 -0.24 20.68
C GLN A 161 4.15 0.88 20.76
N ASP A 162 4.22 1.64 21.88
CA ASP A 162 5.28 2.63 22.09
C ASP A 162 6.63 1.94 22.28
N THR A 163 7.20 1.48 21.16
CA THR A 163 8.51 0.83 21.08
C THR A 163 9.17 1.10 19.73
N ARG A 164 10.49 0.92 19.63
CA ARG A 164 11.28 1.08 18.41
C ARG A 164 10.88 0.12 17.27
N ALA A 165 10.08 -0.89 17.55
CA ALA A 165 9.50 -1.72 16.48
C ALA A 165 8.46 -0.94 15.64
N HIS A 166 7.77 0.01 16.25
CA HIS A 166 6.68 0.75 15.62
C HIS A 166 7.06 2.18 15.22
N SER A 167 7.96 2.81 16.00
CA SER A 167 8.38 4.20 15.80
C SER A 167 9.83 4.40 16.23
N VAL A 168 10.65 5.00 15.37
CA VAL A 168 12.01 5.42 15.74
C VAL A 168 12.01 6.52 16.79
N MET A 169 10.87 7.23 16.95
CA MET A 169 10.71 8.27 17.96
C MET A 169 10.52 7.70 19.36
N SER A 170 10.40 6.38 19.54
CA SER A 170 10.29 5.73 20.84
C SER A 170 11.65 5.52 21.52
N TYR A 171 11.70 5.77 22.82
CA TYR A 171 12.87 5.45 23.65
C TYR A 171 12.90 3.99 24.08
N TRP A 172 11.78 3.28 23.95
CA TRP A 172 11.63 1.92 24.44
C TRP A 172 12.10 0.89 23.41
N ARG A 173 12.85 -0.10 23.90
CA ARG A 173 13.29 -1.21 23.04
C ARG A 173 12.10 -1.98 22.49
N GLU A 174 12.29 -2.53 21.30
CA GLU A 174 11.33 -3.37 20.60
C GLU A 174 10.86 -4.58 21.44
N THR A 175 11.75 -5.16 22.25
CA THR A 175 11.47 -6.33 23.10
C THR A 175 10.43 -6.07 24.19
N ASN A 176 10.11 -4.81 24.47
CA ASN A 176 9.02 -4.47 25.38
C ASN A 176 7.63 -4.80 24.81
N HIS A 177 7.51 -4.90 23.51
CA HIS A 177 6.31 -5.38 22.84
C HIS A 177 6.55 -6.82 22.36
N THR A 178 5.65 -7.75 22.76
CA THR A 178 5.77 -9.16 22.41
C THR A 178 5.80 -9.37 20.89
N GLY A 179 6.66 -10.26 20.42
CA GLY A 179 6.79 -10.56 19.00
C GLY A 179 7.93 -9.82 18.30
N HIS A 180 8.67 -8.97 19.01
CA HIS A 180 9.80 -8.22 18.48
C HIS A 180 11.11 -8.56 19.19
N ASP A 181 12.18 -8.74 18.42
CA ASP A 181 13.54 -8.94 18.92
C ASP A 181 14.56 -8.65 17.80
N PHE A 182 15.19 -7.48 17.89
CA PHE A 182 16.19 -7.02 16.93
C PHE A 182 17.61 -7.40 17.31
N LYS A 183 17.77 -8.18 18.37
CA LYS A 183 19.09 -8.61 18.90
C LYS A 183 20.05 -7.43 19.11
N SER A 184 19.56 -6.39 19.75
CA SER A 184 20.31 -5.15 20.08
C SER A 184 20.77 -4.35 18.84
N ARG A 185 20.07 -4.47 17.73
CA ARG A 185 20.24 -3.60 16.55
C ARG A 185 19.14 -2.54 16.53
N GLU A 186 19.33 -1.51 15.73
CA GLU A 186 18.45 -0.37 15.64
C GLU A 186 17.79 -0.28 14.25
N PRO A 187 16.61 0.38 14.12
CA PRO A 187 15.97 0.64 12.84
C PRO A 187 16.87 1.43 11.88
N SER A 188 16.76 1.10 10.60
CA SER A 188 17.53 1.74 9.51
C SER A 188 16.67 2.69 8.65
N THR A 189 15.38 2.79 8.96
CA THR A 189 14.39 3.69 8.31
C THR A 189 13.42 4.23 9.36
N PRO A 190 12.65 5.29 9.06
CA PRO A 190 11.41 5.54 9.79
C PRO A 190 10.56 4.28 9.83
N MET A 191 9.89 4.01 10.94
CA MET A 191 9.03 2.84 11.11
C MET A 191 7.58 3.17 10.75
N LYS A 192 6.70 2.19 10.70
CA LYS A 192 5.35 2.36 10.14
C LYS A 192 4.51 3.47 10.78
N ASP A 193 4.65 3.70 12.10
CA ASP A 193 3.89 4.74 12.79
C ASP A 193 4.48 6.15 12.53
N ASP A 194 5.81 6.23 12.33
CA ASP A 194 6.49 7.46 11.90
C ASP A 194 6.08 7.84 10.48
N ILE A 195 6.04 6.85 9.58
CA ILE A 195 5.62 7.06 8.19
C ILE A 195 4.19 7.59 8.16
N ALA A 196 3.27 6.97 8.89
CA ALA A 196 1.89 7.43 8.97
C ALA A 196 1.79 8.85 9.57
N ALA A 197 2.64 9.19 10.55
CA ALA A 197 2.66 10.50 11.17
C ALA A 197 3.18 11.57 10.20
N VAL A 198 4.34 11.36 9.59
CA VAL A 198 4.97 12.36 8.73
C VAL A 198 4.17 12.59 7.43
N GLN A 199 3.51 11.55 6.92
CA GLN A 199 2.60 11.67 5.77
C GLN A 199 1.36 12.50 6.07
N LYS A 200 0.85 12.47 7.32
CA LYS A 200 -0.23 13.37 7.73
C LYS A 200 0.18 14.84 7.74
N LEU A 201 1.46 15.14 7.91
CA LEU A 201 1.98 16.52 7.88
C LEU A 201 2.23 17.03 6.46
N TYR A 202 2.79 16.19 5.59
CA TYR A 202 3.40 16.62 4.32
C TYR A 202 2.91 15.87 3.09
N GLY A 203 1.98 14.92 3.26
CA GLY A 203 1.55 14.03 2.20
C GLY A 203 2.54 12.91 1.92
N ALA A 204 2.06 11.85 1.30
CA ALA A 204 2.84 10.67 0.94
C ALA A 204 3.58 10.90 -0.39
N ASN A 205 4.82 10.42 -0.48
CA ASN A 205 5.55 10.38 -1.75
C ASN A 205 5.14 9.11 -2.52
N LEU A 206 4.23 9.25 -3.47
CA LEU A 206 3.78 8.15 -4.33
C LEU A 206 4.61 8.02 -5.61
N ASN A 207 5.61 8.89 -5.82
CA ASN A 207 6.45 8.85 -7.01
C ASN A 207 7.73 8.02 -6.81
N ILE A 208 7.95 7.53 -5.61
CA ILE A 208 9.10 6.68 -5.30
C ILE A 208 8.72 5.22 -5.45
N ARG A 209 9.60 4.43 -6.09
CA ARG A 209 9.39 2.98 -6.26
C ARG A 209 7.97 2.64 -6.74
N ASN A 210 7.51 3.36 -7.76
CA ASN A 210 6.18 3.19 -8.36
C ASN A 210 6.19 2.24 -9.57
N THR A 211 7.19 1.40 -9.64
CA THR A 211 7.38 0.31 -10.61
C THR A 211 7.76 -0.94 -9.84
N ASP A 212 7.79 -2.10 -10.50
CA ASP A 212 8.13 -3.37 -9.88
C ASP A 212 9.42 -3.28 -9.06
N THR A 213 9.29 -3.38 -7.75
CA THR A 213 10.36 -3.17 -6.78
C THR A 213 10.66 -4.45 -6.00
N THR A 214 11.93 -4.76 -5.85
CA THR A 214 12.39 -5.86 -5.01
C THR A 214 13.12 -5.34 -3.78
N TYR A 215 12.63 -5.73 -2.61
CA TYR A 215 13.21 -5.46 -1.30
C TYR A 215 13.91 -6.71 -0.78
N GLY A 216 15.10 -6.58 -0.22
CA GLY A 216 15.87 -7.67 0.30
C GLY A 216 16.98 -8.10 -0.65
N PHE A 217 17.10 -9.40 -0.94
CA PHE A 217 18.07 -9.89 -1.91
C PHE A 217 17.68 -9.53 -3.34
N GLU A 218 18.67 -9.26 -4.18
CA GLU A 218 18.45 -8.80 -5.57
C GLU A 218 17.66 -7.48 -5.66
N SER A 219 17.85 -6.62 -4.66
CA SER A 219 17.13 -5.34 -4.57
C SER A 219 17.44 -4.41 -5.74
N ASN A 220 16.40 -3.78 -6.27
CA ASN A 220 16.46 -2.69 -7.24
C ASN A 220 15.97 -1.35 -6.69
N THR A 221 15.92 -1.22 -5.36
CA THR A 221 15.39 -0.03 -4.67
C THR A 221 16.28 1.21 -4.76
N ASP A 222 17.52 1.07 -5.19
CA ASP A 222 18.59 2.09 -5.11
C ASP A 222 18.81 2.63 -3.67
N ARG A 223 18.46 1.80 -2.68
CA ARG A 223 18.61 2.09 -1.24
C ARG A 223 19.26 0.92 -0.53
N ASP A 224 20.43 1.16 0.03
CA ASP A 224 21.22 0.11 0.69
C ASP A 224 20.57 -0.44 1.97
N HIS A 225 19.72 0.35 2.67
CA HIS A 225 18.96 -0.14 3.82
C HIS A 225 17.86 -1.16 3.44
N PHE A 226 17.44 -1.22 2.18
CA PHE A 226 16.54 -2.23 1.64
C PHE A 226 17.26 -3.37 0.91
N SER A 227 18.58 -3.26 0.70
CA SER A 227 19.38 -4.22 -0.08
C SER A 227 20.14 -5.16 0.85
N LEU A 228 19.99 -6.46 0.62
CA LEU A 228 20.69 -7.50 1.35
C LEU A 228 21.71 -8.17 0.42
N GLU A 229 22.93 -8.32 0.90
CA GLU A 229 24.03 -8.95 0.13
C GLU A 229 24.41 -10.31 0.70
N SER A 230 24.07 -10.58 1.95
CA SER A 230 24.52 -11.74 2.70
C SER A 230 23.45 -12.26 3.65
N SER A 231 23.40 -13.59 3.82
CA SER A 231 22.58 -14.24 4.86
C SER A 231 22.98 -13.87 6.31
N LYS A 232 24.00 -13.03 6.49
CA LYS A 232 24.39 -12.46 7.79
C LYS A 232 23.83 -11.07 8.03
N ASP A 233 23.23 -10.47 7.02
CA ASP A 233 22.60 -9.18 7.13
C ASP A 233 21.38 -9.26 8.06
N ALA A 234 21.09 -8.17 8.72
CA ALA A 234 20.02 -8.10 9.70
C ALA A 234 19.12 -6.90 9.36
N PRO A 235 18.17 -7.09 8.45
CA PRO A 235 17.29 -6.02 8.00
C PRO A 235 16.35 -5.57 9.15
N ILE A 236 16.26 -4.26 9.38
CA ILE A 236 15.28 -3.65 10.27
C ILE A 236 14.76 -2.40 9.58
N PHE A 237 13.63 -2.54 8.89
CA PHE A 237 13.08 -1.44 8.10
C PHE A 237 11.54 -1.54 7.97
N SER A 238 10.92 -0.43 7.60
CA SER A 238 9.53 -0.38 7.16
C SER A 238 9.46 -0.06 5.67
N VAL A 239 8.71 -0.87 4.93
CA VAL A 239 8.51 -0.67 3.49
C VAL A 239 7.50 0.45 3.27
N TRP A 240 7.89 1.45 2.51
CA TRP A 240 7.01 2.39 1.83
C TRP A 240 7.22 2.26 0.33
N ASP A 241 6.15 2.03 -0.40
CA ASP A 241 6.15 1.85 -1.84
C ASP A 241 5.05 2.69 -2.49
N GLY A 242 5.32 3.21 -3.69
CA GLY A 242 4.39 4.03 -4.46
C GLY A 242 3.50 3.22 -5.38
N GLY A 243 3.78 1.93 -5.55
CA GLY A 243 3.04 0.98 -6.40
C GLY A 243 3.92 0.29 -7.42
N GLY A 244 3.45 -0.80 -7.94
CA GLY A 244 4.17 -1.72 -8.82
C GLY A 244 3.66 -3.14 -8.63
N ASN A 245 4.45 -4.10 -9.04
CA ASN A 245 4.31 -5.50 -8.66
C ASN A 245 5.54 -5.90 -7.84
N ASP A 246 5.43 -5.74 -6.52
CA ASP A 246 6.54 -5.63 -5.63
C ASP A 246 6.86 -6.94 -4.90
N THR A 247 8.12 -7.14 -4.55
CA THR A 247 8.61 -8.40 -3.99
C THR A 247 9.37 -8.19 -2.69
N LEU A 248 9.01 -8.93 -1.65
CA LEU A 248 9.90 -9.18 -0.51
C LEU A 248 10.72 -10.44 -0.79
N ASN A 249 12.00 -10.28 -1.10
CA ASN A 249 12.91 -11.38 -1.39
C ASN A 249 13.87 -11.64 -0.21
N PHE A 250 13.60 -12.72 0.53
CA PHE A 250 14.46 -13.17 1.64
C PHE A 250 15.05 -14.56 1.41
N SER A 251 15.28 -14.91 0.13
CA SER A 251 15.62 -16.24 -0.36
C SER A 251 16.94 -16.82 0.14
N LEU A 252 17.91 -16.00 0.57
CA LEU A 252 19.22 -16.50 1.02
C LEU A 252 19.29 -16.75 2.53
N PHE A 253 18.25 -16.51 3.29
CA PHE A 253 18.22 -16.89 4.69
C PHE A 253 17.90 -18.37 4.87
N SER A 254 18.50 -18.97 5.90
CA SER A 254 18.29 -20.39 6.26
C SER A 254 17.51 -20.60 7.56
N GLN A 255 17.21 -19.51 8.26
CA GLN A 255 16.37 -19.53 9.45
C GLN A 255 14.91 -19.61 9.02
N ASN A 256 14.06 -20.23 9.85
CA ASN A 256 12.63 -20.16 9.65
C ASN A 256 12.15 -18.71 9.71
N GLN A 257 11.42 -18.29 8.70
CA GLN A 257 10.93 -16.94 8.53
C GLN A 257 9.40 -16.89 8.64
N LYS A 258 8.89 -15.73 8.96
CA LYS A 258 7.48 -15.39 8.75
C LYS A 258 7.43 -14.14 7.90
N ILE A 259 6.95 -14.26 6.67
CA ILE A 259 6.82 -13.14 5.73
C ILE A 259 5.33 -12.84 5.57
N ASN A 260 4.91 -11.65 5.96
CA ASN A 260 3.51 -11.22 5.93
C ASN A 260 3.36 -9.99 5.04
N LEU A 261 2.62 -10.14 3.93
CA LEU A 261 2.44 -9.09 2.92
C LEU A 261 1.32 -8.10 3.23
N ASN A 262 0.58 -8.31 4.33
CA ASN A 262 -0.47 -7.38 4.72
C ASN A 262 0.10 -6.03 5.16
N ALA A 263 -0.51 -4.93 4.74
CA ALA A 263 -0.17 -3.60 5.24
C ALA A 263 -0.26 -3.56 6.78
N GLU A 264 0.60 -2.75 7.40
CA GLU A 264 0.70 -2.56 8.86
C GLU A 264 1.17 -3.80 9.64
N SER A 265 1.47 -4.93 8.94
CA SER A 265 1.96 -6.15 9.56
C SER A 265 3.49 -6.18 9.69
N PHE A 266 3.96 -7.17 10.44
CA PHE A 266 5.38 -7.43 10.68
C PHE A 266 5.78 -8.81 10.16
N SER A 267 7.00 -8.88 9.64
CA SER A 267 7.69 -10.11 9.25
C SER A 267 8.86 -10.41 10.19
N ASN A 268 9.19 -11.70 10.33
CA ASN A 268 10.36 -12.21 11.05
C ASN A 268 11.38 -12.68 10.03
N VAL A 269 12.49 -12.01 9.88
CA VAL A 269 13.42 -12.21 8.78
C VAL A 269 14.85 -12.30 9.28
N GLY A 270 15.66 -13.20 8.72
CA GLY A 270 17.08 -13.33 9.05
C GLY A 270 17.34 -13.71 10.50
N GLY A 271 16.41 -14.42 11.15
CA GLY A 271 16.50 -14.83 12.55
C GLY A 271 16.23 -13.73 13.56
N LEU A 272 15.72 -12.56 13.13
CA LEU A 272 15.16 -11.52 13.96
C LEU A 272 13.64 -11.70 14.05
N LYS A 273 12.96 -10.93 14.91
CA LYS A 273 11.51 -10.98 15.09
C LYS A 273 10.88 -9.62 14.93
N GLY A 274 9.83 -9.55 14.10
CA GLY A 274 9.07 -8.31 13.85
C GLY A 274 9.94 -7.18 13.32
N ASN A 275 10.93 -7.50 12.52
CA ASN A 275 12.00 -6.59 12.11
C ASN A 275 11.79 -5.95 10.73
N VAL A 276 10.88 -6.48 9.93
CA VAL A 276 10.45 -5.87 8.66
C VAL A 276 8.96 -5.62 8.75
N SER A 277 8.55 -4.39 8.48
CA SER A 277 7.12 -4.02 8.48
C SER A 277 6.74 -3.40 7.13
N ILE A 278 5.45 -3.39 6.85
CA ILE A 278 4.86 -2.74 5.68
C ILE A 278 4.05 -1.54 6.19
N ALA A 279 4.29 -0.38 5.62
CA ALA A 279 3.57 0.84 6.00
C ALA A 279 2.09 0.77 5.59
N LYS A 280 1.28 1.59 6.22
CA LYS A 280 -0.15 1.67 5.94
C LYS A 280 -0.42 2.08 4.49
N GLY A 281 -1.29 1.35 3.81
CA GLY A 281 -1.71 1.64 2.43
C GLY A 281 -0.77 1.08 1.35
N VAL A 282 0.34 0.44 1.72
CA VAL A 282 1.24 -0.24 0.78
C VAL A 282 0.71 -1.64 0.46
N VAL A 283 0.78 -2.02 -0.80
CA VAL A 283 0.47 -3.38 -1.28
C VAL A 283 1.76 -3.99 -1.80
N ILE A 284 2.09 -5.18 -1.35
CA ILE A 284 3.20 -5.99 -1.85
C ILE A 284 2.62 -7.29 -2.36
N GLU A 285 2.92 -7.66 -3.60
CA GLU A 285 2.29 -8.80 -4.26
C GLU A 285 3.08 -10.09 -4.11
N ASN A 286 4.39 -10.03 -3.92
CA ASN A 286 5.21 -11.23 -4.01
C ASN A 286 6.07 -11.41 -2.75
N ALA A 287 6.25 -12.70 -2.37
CA ALA A 287 7.19 -13.09 -1.32
C ALA A 287 8.03 -14.27 -1.74
N THR A 288 9.32 -14.21 -1.41
CA THR A 288 10.24 -15.34 -1.56
C THR A 288 10.92 -15.64 -0.22
N GLY A 289 10.62 -16.81 0.32
CA GLY A 289 11.24 -17.39 1.50
C GLY A 289 12.60 -18.04 1.19
N GLY A 290 13.20 -18.65 2.18
CA GLY A 290 14.56 -19.13 2.13
C GLY A 290 14.73 -20.65 2.08
N SER A 291 15.50 -21.20 3.00
CA SER A 291 15.67 -22.65 3.13
C SER A 291 15.27 -23.18 4.52
N GLY A 292 14.66 -22.35 5.33
CA GLY A 292 14.02 -22.70 6.58
C GLY A 292 12.62 -23.30 6.36
N ASP A 293 11.93 -23.64 7.43
CA ASP A 293 10.48 -23.89 7.40
C ASP A 293 9.78 -22.54 7.55
N ASP A 294 9.31 -21.96 6.45
CA ASP A 294 8.84 -20.60 6.38
C ASP A 294 7.30 -20.50 6.44
N GLU A 295 6.77 -19.42 6.98
CA GLU A 295 5.37 -19.04 6.92
C GLU A 295 5.23 -17.81 6.03
N LEU A 296 4.60 -17.96 4.85
CA LEU A 296 4.31 -16.87 3.93
C LEU A 296 2.80 -16.58 3.95
N ILE A 297 2.46 -15.32 4.20
CA ILE A 297 1.08 -14.85 4.28
C ILE A 297 0.90 -13.73 3.27
N GLY A 298 0.08 -13.98 2.26
CA GLY A 298 -0.37 -13.01 1.28
C GLY A 298 -1.38 -12.01 1.85
N ASN A 299 -1.97 -11.24 0.98
CA ASN A 299 -2.91 -10.16 1.32
C ASN A 299 -4.18 -10.23 0.44
N GLU A 300 -4.87 -9.12 0.25
CA GLU A 300 -6.06 -9.06 -0.62
C GLU A 300 -5.71 -9.01 -2.12
N ALA A 301 -4.44 -8.89 -2.45
CA ALA A 301 -3.94 -8.91 -3.81
C ALA A 301 -3.76 -10.35 -4.32
N GLY A 302 -3.71 -10.57 -5.66
CA GLY A 302 -3.19 -11.84 -6.20
C GLY A 302 -1.69 -11.92 -5.91
N ASN A 303 -1.28 -12.83 -5.06
CA ASN A 303 0.09 -12.93 -4.60
C ASN A 303 0.85 -14.04 -5.33
N ARG A 304 2.16 -13.83 -5.52
CA ARG A 304 3.07 -14.88 -5.90
C ARG A 304 3.93 -15.27 -4.72
N LEU A 305 3.70 -16.45 -4.17
CA LEU A 305 4.37 -16.95 -2.98
C LEU A 305 5.31 -18.10 -3.34
N LYS A 306 6.58 -17.96 -2.96
CA LYS A 306 7.60 -18.97 -3.13
C LYS A 306 8.25 -19.26 -1.78
N GLY A 307 7.93 -20.41 -1.19
CA GLY A 307 8.46 -20.82 0.12
C GLY A 307 9.97 -20.99 0.09
N GLY A 308 10.47 -21.62 -0.96
CA GLY A 308 11.86 -22.02 -1.11
C GLY A 308 12.05 -23.46 -0.70
N ALA A 309 13.17 -23.80 -0.08
CA ALA A 309 13.40 -25.14 0.41
C ALA A 309 12.97 -25.22 1.88
N GLY A 310 12.21 -26.24 2.22
CA GLY A 310 11.74 -26.36 3.59
C GLY A 310 10.50 -27.23 3.68
N SER A 311 9.75 -27.02 4.73
CA SER A 311 8.36 -27.42 4.85
C SER A 311 7.58 -26.16 5.15
N ASP A 312 7.15 -25.50 4.09
CA ASP A 312 6.63 -24.16 4.16
C ASP A 312 5.11 -24.15 4.34
N ARG A 313 4.62 -23.14 5.02
CA ARG A 313 3.18 -22.91 5.20
C ARG A 313 2.80 -21.65 4.43
N LEU A 314 1.99 -21.84 3.40
CA LEU A 314 1.65 -20.78 2.45
C LEU A 314 0.15 -20.47 2.56
N THR A 315 -0.16 -19.19 2.76
CA THR A 315 -1.53 -18.66 2.78
C THR A 315 -1.61 -17.59 1.69
N GLY A 316 -2.44 -17.80 0.67
CA GLY A 316 -2.63 -16.84 -0.42
C GLY A 316 -3.35 -15.58 0.04
N GLY A 317 -4.42 -15.75 0.79
CA GLY A 317 -5.33 -14.69 1.18
C GLY A 317 -6.50 -14.57 0.21
N ALA A 318 -6.85 -13.34 -0.12
CA ALA A 318 -7.83 -13.12 -1.17
C ALA A 318 -7.12 -12.81 -2.50
N GLY A 319 -7.81 -12.99 -3.61
CA GLY A 319 -7.24 -12.75 -4.92
C GLY A 319 -7.03 -14.04 -5.72
N ALA A 320 -6.21 -13.96 -6.74
CA ALA A 320 -5.81 -15.12 -7.55
C ALA A 320 -4.32 -15.36 -7.32
N ASP A 321 -4.01 -16.32 -6.46
CA ASP A 321 -2.69 -16.53 -5.94
C ASP A 321 -1.91 -17.57 -6.73
N VAL A 322 -0.59 -17.43 -6.74
CA VAL A 322 0.32 -18.35 -7.40
C VAL A 322 1.35 -18.89 -6.41
N PHE A 323 1.29 -20.17 -6.17
CA PHE A 323 2.26 -20.89 -5.36
C PHE A 323 3.35 -21.47 -6.28
N ALA A 324 4.56 -20.94 -6.19
CA ALA A 324 5.62 -21.17 -7.17
C ALA A 324 6.73 -22.07 -6.65
N TYR A 325 7.16 -22.99 -7.51
CA TYR A 325 8.17 -24.00 -7.22
C TYR A 325 9.22 -24.08 -8.33
N ASP A 326 10.49 -23.92 -7.97
CA ASP A 326 11.58 -23.93 -8.95
C ASP A 326 12.39 -25.23 -8.94
N ARG A 327 12.45 -25.93 -7.82
CA ARG A 327 13.31 -27.10 -7.61
C ARG A 327 12.55 -28.24 -6.93
N ALA A 328 12.94 -29.47 -7.21
CA ALA A 328 12.39 -30.62 -6.52
C ALA A 328 12.68 -30.63 -4.99
N SER A 329 13.68 -29.87 -4.55
CA SER A 329 13.99 -29.68 -3.13
C SER A 329 13.07 -28.71 -2.42
N ASP A 330 12.27 -27.95 -3.14
CA ASP A 330 11.43 -26.91 -2.56
C ASP A 330 10.26 -27.53 -1.76
N SER A 331 9.79 -28.72 -2.13
CA SER A 331 8.76 -29.44 -1.37
C SER A 331 8.95 -30.95 -1.50
N THR A 332 9.56 -31.59 -0.52
CA THR A 332 9.88 -33.00 -0.57
C THR A 332 8.85 -33.88 0.14
N LEU A 333 8.91 -35.21 -0.07
CA LEU A 333 8.01 -36.14 0.65
C LEU A 333 8.15 -36.10 2.17
N THR A 334 9.36 -35.82 2.67
CA THR A 334 9.64 -35.77 4.11
C THR A 334 9.41 -34.40 4.73
N ARG A 335 9.43 -33.37 3.90
CA ARG A 335 9.19 -31.97 4.24
C ARG A 335 8.30 -31.34 3.15
N PRO A 336 7.03 -31.73 3.09
CA PRO A 336 6.11 -31.15 2.11
C PRO A 336 5.63 -29.78 2.56
N ASP A 337 5.43 -28.90 1.59
CA ASP A 337 4.74 -27.64 1.81
C ASP A 337 3.24 -27.86 1.97
N GLU A 338 2.62 -26.93 2.68
CA GLU A 338 1.20 -26.89 2.91
C GLU A 338 0.61 -25.54 2.51
N ILE A 339 -0.26 -25.54 1.50
CA ILE A 339 -1.06 -24.39 1.09
C ILE A 339 -2.35 -24.41 1.91
N LEU A 340 -2.60 -23.36 2.70
CA LEU A 340 -3.60 -23.39 3.76
C LEU A 340 -5.00 -22.95 3.33
N ASP A 341 -5.14 -22.33 2.17
CA ASP A 341 -6.38 -21.69 1.71
C ASP A 341 -6.60 -21.80 0.20
N PHE A 342 -6.04 -22.82 -0.46
CA PHE A 342 -6.08 -23.01 -1.90
C PHE A 342 -7.51 -23.05 -2.45
N THR A 343 -7.82 -22.15 -3.38
CA THR A 343 -9.10 -22.04 -4.06
C THR A 343 -8.96 -22.47 -5.52
N SER A 344 -9.32 -23.74 -5.82
CA SER A 344 -9.30 -24.27 -7.18
C SER A 344 -10.10 -23.41 -8.15
N GLY A 345 -9.57 -23.22 -9.35
CA GLY A 345 -10.14 -22.35 -10.37
C GLY A 345 -9.71 -20.90 -10.27
N THR A 346 -9.34 -20.42 -9.08
CA THR A 346 -8.82 -19.08 -8.83
C THR A 346 -7.30 -19.11 -8.69
N ASP A 347 -6.80 -19.94 -7.77
CA ASP A 347 -5.38 -20.03 -7.48
C ASP A 347 -4.65 -20.98 -8.44
N LYS A 348 -3.34 -20.83 -8.50
CA LYS A 348 -2.47 -21.64 -9.37
C LYS A 348 -1.25 -22.19 -8.61
N ILE A 349 -0.83 -23.38 -9.02
CA ILE A 349 0.45 -23.99 -8.65
C ILE A 349 1.36 -23.88 -9.87
N ASP A 350 2.40 -23.07 -9.78
CA ASP A 350 3.35 -22.84 -10.87
C ASP A 350 4.58 -23.74 -10.73
N LEU A 351 4.66 -24.73 -11.60
CA LEU A 351 5.77 -25.67 -11.71
C LEU A 351 6.72 -25.35 -12.87
N SER A 352 6.58 -24.19 -13.51
CA SER A 352 7.40 -23.80 -14.66
C SER A 352 8.89 -23.73 -14.34
N GLY A 353 9.22 -23.36 -13.09
CA GLY A 353 10.59 -23.35 -12.59
C GLY A 353 11.23 -24.73 -12.59
N LEU A 354 10.46 -25.77 -12.24
CA LEU A 354 10.93 -27.16 -12.26
C LEU A 354 11.32 -27.63 -13.67
N LEU A 355 10.58 -27.19 -14.72
CA LEU A 355 10.94 -27.50 -16.10
C LEU A 355 12.28 -26.87 -16.50
N LYS A 356 12.57 -25.66 -16.01
CA LYS A 356 13.84 -24.97 -16.30
C LYS A 356 15.02 -25.60 -15.58
N ASN A 357 14.78 -26.14 -14.38
CA ASN A 357 15.84 -26.60 -13.47
C ASN A 357 15.98 -28.14 -13.42
N THR A 358 15.20 -28.88 -14.22
CA THR A 358 15.27 -30.35 -14.33
C THR A 358 15.39 -30.79 -15.80
N SER A 359 15.56 -32.10 -16.04
CA SER A 359 15.52 -32.67 -17.39
C SER A 359 14.09 -32.93 -17.90
N ILE A 360 13.07 -32.64 -17.11
CA ILE A 360 11.67 -32.83 -17.47
C ILE A 360 11.31 -31.84 -18.59
N LYS A 361 10.68 -32.35 -19.67
CA LYS A 361 10.29 -31.52 -20.81
C LYS A 361 8.84 -31.06 -20.74
N HIS A 362 7.99 -31.87 -20.11
CA HIS A 362 6.56 -31.61 -19.90
C HIS A 362 6.06 -32.42 -18.74
N PHE A 363 5.01 -31.95 -18.10
CA PHE A 363 4.32 -32.68 -17.05
C PHE A 363 3.11 -33.42 -17.62
N ASN A 364 2.83 -34.62 -17.08
CA ASN A 364 1.67 -35.43 -17.44
C ASN A 364 0.89 -35.77 -16.19
N ILE A 365 -0.37 -35.39 -16.14
CA ILE A 365 -1.25 -35.79 -15.05
C ILE A 365 -1.74 -37.20 -15.32
N VAL A 366 -1.53 -38.09 -14.37
CA VAL A 366 -1.82 -39.53 -14.47
C VAL A 366 -2.58 -39.99 -13.22
N GLU A 367 -3.36 -41.06 -13.35
CA GLU A 367 -4.04 -41.66 -12.18
C GLU A 367 -3.05 -42.33 -11.21
N ARG A 368 -1.93 -42.84 -11.75
CA ARG A 368 -0.87 -43.51 -10.97
C ARG A 368 0.46 -43.37 -11.69
N PHE A 369 1.54 -43.30 -10.94
CA PHE A 369 2.88 -43.27 -11.48
C PHE A 369 3.20 -44.53 -12.29
N THR A 370 3.76 -44.37 -13.50
CA THR A 370 4.17 -45.44 -14.39
C THR A 370 5.69 -45.58 -14.50
N GLY A 371 6.46 -44.66 -13.89
CA GLY A 371 7.92 -44.63 -13.90
C GLY A 371 8.50 -43.69 -14.97
N ARG A 372 7.77 -42.69 -15.37
CA ARG A 372 8.26 -41.64 -16.26
C ARG A 372 8.42 -40.34 -15.46
N ALA A 373 9.57 -39.70 -15.64
CA ALA A 373 9.79 -38.37 -15.03
C ALA A 373 8.78 -37.35 -15.58
N GLY A 374 8.26 -36.51 -14.70
CA GLY A 374 7.25 -35.50 -15.02
C GLY A 374 5.80 -35.99 -14.86
N GLU A 375 5.58 -37.21 -14.34
CA GLU A 375 4.23 -37.67 -14.00
C GLU A 375 3.75 -36.99 -12.72
N ILE A 376 2.52 -36.45 -12.75
CA ILE A 376 1.82 -35.83 -11.63
C ILE A 376 0.61 -36.68 -11.27
N VAL A 377 0.45 -37.01 -9.99
CA VAL A 377 -0.74 -37.60 -9.42
C VAL A 377 -1.39 -36.57 -8.49
N LEU A 378 -2.65 -36.26 -8.80
CA LEU A 378 -3.50 -35.44 -7.93
C LEU A 378 -4.35 -36.34 -7.05
N SER A 379 -4.46 -36.00 -5.79
CA SER A 379 -5.40 -36.66 -4.89
C SER A 379 -6.23 -35.66 -4.10
N HIS A 380 -7.45 -36.05 -3.79
CA HIS A 380 -8.39 -35.25 -3.02
C HIS A 380 -9.11 -36.17 -2.02
N ASP A 381 -9.13 -35.76 -0.78
CA ASP A 381 -9.91 -36.40 0.28
C ASP A 381 -11.26 -35.67 0.43
N PRO A 382 -12.37 -36.26 -0.01
CA PRO A 382 -13.67 -35.60 0.05
C PRO A 382 -14.21 -35.42 1.48
N ARG A 383 -13.58 -36.04 2.49
CA ARG A 383 -13.99 -35.91 3.90
C ARG A 383 -13.38 -34.71 4.58
N SER A 384 -12.11 -34.46 4.33
CA SER A 384 -11.39 -33.30 4.87
C SER A 384 -11.41 -32.10 3.92
N GLY A 385 -11.72 -32.28 2.64
CA GLY A 385 -11.59 -31.27 1.60
C GLY A 385 -10.14 -31.03 1.16
N ASN A 386 -9.18 -31.76 1.71
CA ASN A 386 -7.75 -31.55 1.43
C ASN A 386 -7.34 -32.16 0.09
N GLY A 387 -6.44 -31.48 -0.58
CA GLY A 387 -5.81 -31.91 -1.80
C GLY A 387 -4.33 -32.24 -1.64
N SER A 388 -3.77 -32.94 -2.61
CA SER A 388 -2.32 -33.04 -2.76
C SER A 388 -1.91 -33.22 -4.21
N LEU A 389 -0.68 -32.77 -4.51
CA LEU A 389 0.00 -32.95 -5.78
C LEU A 389 1.30 -33.70 -5.52
N GLY A 390 1.39 -34.94 -6.00
CA GLY A 390 2.63 -35.72 -6.02
C GLY A 390 3.24 -35.69 -7.40
N LEU A 391 4.56 -35.45 -7.50
CA LEU A 391 5.29 -35.42 -8.77
C LEU A 391 6.48 -36.39 -8.70
N ASP A 392 6.66 -37.23 -9.72
CA ASP A 392 7.85 -38.06 -9.95
C ASP A 392 8.84 -37.28 -10.81
N THR A 393 9.84 -36.65 -10.21
CA THR A 393 10.84 -35.87 -10.95
C THR A 393 11.95 -36.74 -11.54
N THR A 394 12.10 -37.97 -11.03
CA THR A 394 13.20 -38.88 -11.36
C THR A 394 12.83 -40.07 -12.24
N GLY A 395 11.54 -40.32 -12.49
CA GLY A 395 11.05 -41.44 -13.28
C GLY A 395 11.17 -42.79 -12.57
N ARG A 396 11.04 -42.83 -11.26
CA ARG A 396 11.14 -44.05 -10.42
C ARG A 396 9.80 -44.69 -10.10
N GLY A 397 8.71 -44.20 -10.65
CA GLY A 397 7.36 -44.70 -10.40
C GLY A 397 6.80 -44.35 -9.04
N LYS A 398 7.30 -43.33 -8.40
CA LYS A 398 6.82 -42.79 -7.13
C LYS A 398 7.12 -41.29 -7.05
N ALA A 399 6.29 -40.56 -6.31
CA ALA A 399 6.57 -39.17 -6.04
C ALA A 399 7.89 -38.98 -5.28
N ASP A 400 8.61 -37.93 -5.60
CA ASP A 400 9.75 -37.38 -4.86
C ASP A 400 9.56 -35.89 -4.54
N PHE A 401 8.52 -35.28 -5.05
CA PHE A 401 8.03 -33.95 -4.74
C PHE A 401 6.55 -34.03 -4.32
N LEU A 402 6.15 -33.30 -3.30
CA LEU A 402 4.79 -33.38 -2.72
C LEU A 402 4.32 -32.02 -2.16
N ILE A 403 3.22 -31.52 -2.68
CA ILE A 403 2.49 -30.37 -2.10
C ILE A 403 1.21 -30.89 -1.46
N LYS A 404 0.84 -30.33 -0.31
CA LYS A 404 -0.44 -30.51 0.36
C LYS A 404 -1.25 -29.21 0.31
N SER A 405 -2.56 -29.31 0.24
CA SER A 405 -3.44 -28.13 0.26
C SER A 405 -4.69 -28.38 1.09
N VAL A 406 -5.11 -27.33 1.78
CA VAL A 406 -6.50 -27.20 2.22
C VAL A 406 -7.26 -26.70 0.98
N GLY A 407 -8.20 -27.49 0.48
CA GLY A 407 -8.81 -27.31 -0.85
C GLY A 407 -8.27 -28.28 -1.89
N GLY A 408 -9.15 -28.74 -2.79
CA GLY A 408 -8.81 -29.69 -3.85
C GLY A 408 -8.03 -29.02 -4.97
N ILE A 409 -7.03 -29.71 -5.54
CA ILE A 409 -6.25 -29.26 -6.67
C ILE A 409 -6.78 -29.95 -7.93
N GLN A 410 -7.04 -29.18 -9.00
CA GLN A 410 -7.43 -29.70 -10.31
C GLN A 410 -6.30 -29.53 -11.34
N ALA A 411 -6.40 -30.26 -12.43
CA ALA A 411 -5.44 -30.18 -13.54
C ALA A 411 -5.30 -28.74 -14.11
N SER A 412 -6.39 -28.03 -14.18
CA SER A 412 -6.47 -26.64 -14.66
C SER A 412 -5.77 -25.62 -13.74
N ASP A 413 -5.47 -26.03 -12.50
CA ASP A 413 -4.81 -25.15 -11.53
C ASP A 413 -3.28 -25.20 -11.63
N ILE A 414 -2.74 -26.12 -12.47
CA ILE A 414 -1.31 -26.31 -12.60
C ILE A 414 -0.77 -25.56 -13.82
N VAL A 415 0.20 -24.69 -13.59
CA VAL A 415 0.93 -23.95 -14.62
C VAL A 415 2.25 -24.66 -14.90
N THR A 416 2.46 -25.07 -16.16
CA THR A 416 3.57 -25.94 -16.57
C THR A 416 4.52 -25.33 -17.60
N GLY A 417 4.55 -24.03 -17.71
CA GLY A 417 5.44 -23.34 -18.65
C GLY A 417 4.76 -22.91 -19.96
N GLY A 418 4.89 -21.65 -20.26
CA GLY A 418 4.28 -20.94 -21.38
C GLY A 418 3.23 -19.96 -20.88
N ALA A 419 3.66 -18.75 -20.51
CA ALA A 419 2.84 -17.57 -20.28
C ALA A 419 1.55 -17.79 -19.45
N HIS A 420 1.69 -18.00 -18.14
CA HIS A 420 0.68 -17.58 -17.19
C HIS A 420 1.41 -17.04 -15.97
N GLU A 421 1.93 -15.82 -16.08
CA GLU A 421 2.08 -14.96 -14.92
C GLU A 421 0.70 -14.36 -14.66
N PRO A 422 0.18 -14.36 -13.44
CA PRO A 422 -0.95 -13.51 -13.11
C PRO A 422 -0.46 -12.06 -13.26
N GLY A 423 -0.86 -11.42 -14.33
CA GLY A 423 -0.71 -9.98 -14.52
C GLY A 423 0.60 -9.41 -15.03
N VAL A 424 1.59 -10.21 -15.49
CA VAL A 424 2.72 -9.67 -16.26
C VAL A 424 2.83 -10.42 -17.58
N SER A 425 2.32 -9.85 -18.64
CA SER A 425 2.71 -10.23 -19.99
C SER A 425 4.19 -9.92 -20.17
N LYS A 426 5.05 -10.96 -20.02
CA LYS A 426 6.43 -10.88 -20.50
C LYS A 426 6.37 -10.51 -21.97
N PRO A 427 7.06 -9.46 -22.43
CA PRO A 427 7.19 -9.26 -23.86
C PRO A 427 7.78 -10.55 -24.45
N GLU A 428 7.15 -11.08 -25.50
CA GLU A 428 7.76 -12.12 -26.34
C GLU A 428 9.22 -11.74 -26.60
N PRO A 429 10.15 -12.73 -26.66
CA PRO A 429 11.50 -12.44 -27.11
C PRO A 429 11.36 -11.74 -28.46
N GLN A 430 11.77 -10.49 -28.49
CA GLN A 430 11.79 -9.73 -29.74
C GLN A 430 12.52 -10.59 -30.78
N PRO A 431 11.95 -10.83 -31.94
CA PRO A 431 12.73 -11.25 -33.10
C PRO A 431 13.85 -10.20 -33.25
N GLU A 432 15.03 -10.66 -33.61
CA GLU A 432 16.19 -9.79 -33.87
C GLU A 432 15.72 -8.52 -34.60
N PRO A 433 16.25 -7.33 -34.21
CA PRO A 433 15.74 -6.08 -34.73
C PRO A 433 15.74 -6.11 -36.24
N LYS A 434 14.56 -6.24 -36.84
CA LYS A 434 14.38 -5.78 -38.19
C LYS A 434 14.81 -4.32 -38.20
N PRO A 435 15.52 -3.86 -39.23
CA PRO A 435 15.87 -2.45 -39.34
C PRO A 435 14.60 -1.64 -39.14
N GLU A 436 14.73 -0.59 -38.29
CA GLU A 436 13.64 0.32 -37.99
C GLU A 436 12.84 0.63 -39.25
N PRO A 437 11.52 0.46 -39.24
CA PRO A 437 10.71 0.98 -40.33
C PRO A 437 10.99 2.49 -40.35
N GLN A 438 11.39 2.97 -41.49
CA GLN A 438 11.46 4.40 -41.76
C GLN A 438 10.13 5.00 -41.32
N PRO A 439 10.12 6.18 -40.66
CA PRO A 439 8.89 6.81 -40.23
C PRO A 439 7.97 6.91 -41.45
N ASP A 440 6.73 6.45 -41.24
CA ASP A 440 5.65 6.54 -42.25
C ASP A 440 5.57 8.03 -42.64
N PRO A 441 5.77 8.39 -43.90
CA PRO A 441 5.74 9.77 -44.35
C PRO A 441 4.34 10.40 -44.28
N ASN A 442 3.31 9.62 -43.83
CA ASN A 442 1.97 10.15 -43.67
C ASN A 442 1.26 9.49 -42.49
N PRO A 443 1.56 9.87 -41.20
CA PRO A 443 0.71 9.43 -40.11
C PRO A 443 -0.69 9.95 -40.35
N GLU A 444 -1.70 9.08 -40.32
CA GLU A 444 -3.09 9.50 -40.35
C GLU A 444 -3.29 10.62 -39.30
N PRO A 445 -3.92 11.73 -39.65
CA PRO A 445 -4.15 12.80 -38.68
C PRO A 445 -5.02 12.23 -37.56
N PHE A 446 -4.53 12.32 -36.34
CA PHE A 446 -5.35 12.05 -35.15
C PHE A 446 -6.62 12.89 -35.26
N PRO A 447 -7.79 12.35 -34.90
CA PRO A 447 -9.02 13.12 -34.89
C PRO A 447 -8.82 14.40 -34.06
N ALA A 448 -9.56 15.44 -34.39
CA ALA A 448 -9.55 16.70 -33.63
C ALA A 448 -9.93 16.41 -32.16
N PRO A 449 -9.47 17.20 -31.19
CA PRO A 449 -9.88 17.08 -29.80
C PRO A 449 -11.40 17.05 -29.69
N HIS A 450 -11.95 16.01 -29.11
CA HIS A 450 -13.40 15.85 -28.87
C HIS A 450 -13.60 14.99 -27.66
N ASP A 451 -14.67 15.20 -26.92
CA ASP A 451 -15.00 14.49 -25.70
C ASP A 451 -15.18 12.99 -26.02
N THR A 452 -14.38 12.17 -25.37
CA THR A 452 -14.30 10.73 -25.61
C THR A 452 -14.74 9.95 -24.38
N VAL A 453 -15.57 8.93 -24.58
CA VAL A 453 -15.95 7.96 -23.54
C VAL A 453 -15.32 6.62 -23.85
N TYR A 454 -14.51 6.13 -22.94
CA TYR A 454 -13.84 4.84 -22.97
C TYR A 454 -14.55 3.86 -22.03
N GLY A 455 -14.75 2.63 -22.47
CA GLY A 455 -15.39 1.60 -21.65
C GLY A 455 -16.87 1.41 -21.99
N PHE A 456 -17.73 1.42 -20.96
CA PHE A 456 -19.19 1.37 -21.18
C PHE A 456 -19.67 2.70 -21.79
N ASN A 457 -20.77 2.64 -22.56
CA ASN A 457 -21.29 3.81 -23.27
C ASN A 457 -20.30 4.52 -24.20
N SER A 458 -19.29 3.82 -24.64
CA SER A 458 -18.21 4.36 -25.47
C SER A 458 -18.73 4.98 -26.77
N ASN A 459 -18.18 6.13 -27.13
CA ASN A 459 -18.36 6.83 -28.40
C ASN A 459 -17.14 6.74 -29.33
N THR A 460 -16.12 5.95 -28.95
CA THR A 460 -14.87 5.81 -29.73
C THR A 460 -15.07 5.16 -31.09
N GLY A 461 -16.11 4.35 -31.26
CA GLY A 461 -16.30 3.51 -32.45
C GLY A 461 -15.31 2.34 -32.54
N ASP A 462 -14.34 2.25 -31.62
CA ASP A 462 -13.37 1.17 -31.55
C ASP A 462 -13.87 0.05 -30.60
N PRO A 463 -14.04 -1.20 -31.09
CA PRO A 463 -14.46 -2.32 -30.26
C PRO A 463 -13.51 -2.66 -29.12
N PHE A 464 -12.21 -2.32 -29.23
CA PHE A 464 -11.22 -2.57 -28.18
C PHE A 464 -11.29 -1.56 -27.04
N LEU A 465 -11.85 -0.38 -27.31
CA LEU A 465 -12.04 0.70 -26.33
C LEU A 465 -13.47 0.77 -25.78
N SER A 466 -14.35 -0.15 -26.24
CA SER A 466 -15.78 -0.18 -25.94
C SER A 466 -16.17 -1.44 -25.19
N LEU A 467 -16.98 -1.32 -24.17
CA LEU A 467 -17.49 -2.42 -23.36
C LEU A 467 -19.00 -2.56 -23.54
N HIS A 468 -19.46 -3.79 -23.85
CA HIS A 468 -20.87 -4.10 -24.05
C HIS A 468 -21.44 -5.09 -23.02
N SER A 469 -20.57 -5.73 -22.22
CA SER A 469 -20.97 -6.70 -21.21
C SER A 469 -19.96 -6.79 -20.07
N GLN A 470 -20.39 -7.28 -18.91
CA GLN A 470 -19.53 -7.54 -17.75
C GLN A 470 -18.54 -8.69 -17.94
N SER A 471 -18.65 -9.47 -19.01
CA SER A 471 -17.83 -10.66 -19.26
C SER A 471 -16.51 -10.37 -19.99
N GLY A 472 -16.27 -9.14 -20.39
CA GLY A 472 -15.05 -8.71 -21.07
C GLY A 472 -14.33 -7.64 -20.28
N ALA A 473 -13.37 -8.00 -19.41
CA ALA A 473 -12.55 -7.00 -18.76
C ALA A 473 -11.62 -6.34 -19.81
N PRO A 474 -11.59 -5.01 -19.86
CA PRO A 474 -10.85 -4.28 -20.90
C PRO A 474 -9.34 -4.39 -20.69
N ARG A 475 -8.57 -4.28 -21.79
CA ARG A 475 -7.13 -4.08 -21.73
C ARG A 475 -6.76 -3.07 -22.81
N PHE A 476 -6.57 -1.81 -22.42
CA PHE A 476 -6.18 -0.76 -23.36
C PHE A 476 -5.38 0.37 -22.70
N LEU A 477 -4.72 1.14 -23.53
CA LEU A 477 -4.03 2.37 -23.12
C LEU A 477 -4.76 3.55 -23.77
N VAL A 478 -5.27 4.44 -22.92
CA VAL A 478 -5.87 5.70 -23.38
C VAL A 478 -4.80 6.57 -24.01
N ARG A 479 -5.04 6.95 -25.26
CA ARG A 479 -4.21 7.87 -26.04
C ARG A 479 -5.12 8.91 -26.64
N ASP A 480 -5.20 10.06 -26.03
CA ASP A 480 -6.03 11.17 -26.45
C ASP A 480 -5.22 12.44 -26.63
N LYS A 481 -5.78 13.42 -27.33
CA LYS A 481 -5.17 14.73 -27.54
C LYS A 481 -5.92 15.87 -26.86
N GLY A 482 -6.95 15.53 -26.09
CA GLY A 482 -7.78 16.46 -25.35
C GLY A 482 -9.23 16.45 -25.77
N GLY A 483 -10.04 16.95 -24.93
CA GLY A 483 -11.48 16.90 -24.85
C GLY A 483 -11.87 16.95 -23.40
N ASP A 484 -13.12 16.65 -23.09
CA ASP A 484 -13.61 16.33 -21.74
C ASP A 484 -13.88 14.82 -21.71
N ASP A 485 -12.86 14.04 -21.31
CA ASP A 485 -12.80 12.62 -21.53
C ASP A 485 -13.26 11.82 -20.30
N THR A 486 -13.85 10.65 -20.53
CA THR A 486 -14.46 9.84 -19.47
C THR A 486 -13.97 8.39 -19.53
N LEU A 487 -13.50 7.85 -18.38
CA LEU A 487 -13.41 6.41 -18.17
C LEU A 487 -14.72 5.91 -17.54
N ASP A 488 -15.55 5.22 -18.31
CA ASP A 488 -16.81 4.63 -17.85
C ASP A 488 -16.67 3.13 -17.60
N PHE A 489 -16.65 2.75 -16.33
CA PHE A 489 -16.63 1.35 -15.90
C PHE A 489 -17.87 0.98 -15.07
N SER A 490 -18.97 1.71 -15.28
CA SER A 490 -20.25 1.61 -14.56
C SER A 490 -20.90 0.23 -14.60
N GLY A 491 -20.58 -0.59 -15.61
CA GLY A 491 -21.18 -1.91 -15.77
C GLY A 491 -20.54 -3.00 -14.90
N PHE A 492 -19.43 -2.76 -14.23
CA PHE A 492 -18.76 -3.78 -13.41
C PHE A 492 -19.32 -3.82 -11.97
N ARG A 493 -19.21 -5.01 -11.34
CA ARG A 493 -19.66 -5.26 -9.96
C ARG A 493 -18.51 -5.52 -8.98
N GLN A 494 -17.32 -5.78 -9.51
CA GLN A 494 -16.11 -5.97 -8.73
C GLN A 494 -15.61 -4.63 -8.22
N ASN A 495 -14.93 -4.63 -7.09
CA ASN A 495 -14.20 -3.45 -6.62
C ASN A 495 -13.17 -3.03 -7.66
N GLN A 496 -13.11 -1.75 -7.96
CA GLN A 496 -12.25 -1.19 -8.98
C GLN A 496 -11.31 -0.14 -8.38
N THR A 497 -10.19 0.08 -9.05
CA THR A 497 -9.36 1.28 -8.84
C THR A 497 -9.28 2.01 -10.17
N ILE A 498 -9.83 3.20 -10.25
CA ILE A 498 -9.81 4.04 -11.44
C ILE A 498 -8.93 5.25 -11.13
N ASP A 499 -7.82 5.37 -11.84
CA ASP A 499 -6.81 6.41 -11.62
C ASP A 499 -6.66 7.25 -12.87
N LEU A 500 -7.03 8.54 -12.78
CA LEU A 500 -7.04 9.47 -13.90
C LEU A 500 -5.69 10.19 -14.11
N ARG A 501 -4.69 9.91 -13.31
CA ARG A 501 -3.37 10.57 -13.43
C ARG A 501 -2.65 10.10 -14.69
N GLU A 502 -1.94 11.00 -15.35
CA GLU A 502 -1.14 10.64 -16.53
C GLU A 502 -0.10 9.56 -16.18
N GLY A 503 0.02 8.58 -17.04
CA GLY A 503 0.92 7.45 -16.84
C GLY A 503 0.45 6.41 -15.82
N ALA A 504 -0.69 6.64 -15.15
CA ALA A 504 -1.26 5.69 -14.22
C ALA A 504 -1.96 4.53 -14.92
N ALA A 505 -2.23 3.47 -14.15
CA ALA A 505 -2.96 2.30 -14.60
C ALA A 505 -4.11 1.99 -13.64
N SER A 506 -5.31 1.85 -14.20
CA SER A 506 -6.53 1.48 -13.50
C SER A 506 -6.72 -0.04 -13.49
N SER A 507 -7.34 -0.54 -12.42
CA SER A 507 -7.69 -1.96 -12.21
C SER A 507 -9.20 -2.10 -12.25
N VAL A 508 -9.75 -2.62 -13.33
CA VAL A 508 -11.19 -2.63 -13.59
C VAL A 508 -11.69 -4.00 -14.08
N GLY A 509 -12.96 -4.30 -13.81
CA GLY A 509 -13.59 -5.54 -14.25
C GLY A 509 -12.97 -6.79 -13.66
N GLY A 510 -12.39 -6.71 -12.46
CA GLY A 510 -11.70 -7.81 -11.78
C GLY A 510 -10.28 -8.09 -12.30
N LEU A 511 -9.75 -7.27 -13.21
CA LEU A 511 -8.35 -7.31 -13.63
C LEU A 511 -7.56 -6.18 -12.95
N ARG A 512 -6.23 -6.30 -13.00
CA ARG A 512 -5.31 -5.30 -12.43
C ARG A 512 -4.54 -4.58 -13.53
N ASN A 513 -4.31 -3.29 -13.32
CA ASN A 513 -3.50 -2.43 -14.19
C ASN A 513 -3.81 -2.65 -15.67
N ASN A 514 -5.08 -2.87 -15.97
CA ASN A 514 -5.52 -3.31 -17.30
C ASN A 514 -5.99 -2.16 -18.21
N VAL A 515 -6.17 -0.97 -17.64
CA VAL A 515 -6.43 0.25 -18.41
C VAL A 515 -5.42 1.31 -17.98
N GLY A 516 -4.59 1.76 -18.91
CA GLY A 516 -3.58 2.78 -18.66
C GLY A 516 -3.95 4.12 -19.28
N ILE A 517 -3.35 5.20 -18.79
CA ILE A 517 -3.37 6.53 -19.40
C ILE A 517 -1.96 6.87 -19.86
N ALA A 518 -1.78 7.18 -21.14
CA ALA A 518 -0.46 7.52 -21.66
C ALA A 518 0.08 8.83 -21.06
N LYS A 519 1.41 8.98 -21.02
CA LYS A 519 2.03 10.24 -20.59
C LYS A 519 1.61 11.39 -21.51
N GLY A 520 1.29 12.54 -20.91
CA GLY A 520 0.81 13.72 -21.62
C GLY A 520 -0.66 13.65 -22.04
N VAL A 521 -1.40 12.64 -21.56
CA VAL A 521 -2.85 12.52 -21.77
C VAL A 521 -3.56 12.90 -20.48
N THR A 522 -4.59 13.72 -20.59
CA THR A 522 -5.48 14.12 -19.49
C THR A 522 -6.82 13.43 -19.70
N VAL A 523 -7.42 12.92 -18.65
CA VAL A 523 -8.78 12.38 -18.62
C VAL A 523 -9.48 13.04 -17.44
N GLU A 524 -10.64 13.63 -17.66
CA GLU A 524 -11.31 14.49 -16.69
C GLU A 524 -12.29 13.72 -15.81
N ASN A 525 -12.90 12.63 -16.33
CA ASN A 525 -14.06 12.02 -15.67
C ASN A 525 -13.86 10.53 -15.44
N ALA A 526 -14.39 10.03 -14.30
CA ALA A 526 -14.43 8.62 -13.98
C ALA A 526 -15.80 8.20 -13.47
N ILE A 527 -16.27 7.04 -13.92
CA ILE A 527 -17.51 6.41 -13.48
C ILE A 527 -17.18 4.98 -13.03
N GLY A 528 -17.34 4.72 -11.73
CA GLY A 528 -17.23 3.41 -11.10
C GLY A 528 -18.50 2.58 -11.27
N GLY A 529 -18.51 1.39 -10.67
CA GLY A 529 -19.57 0.40 -10.87
C GLY A 529 -20.49 0.20 -9.67
N SER A 530 -20.68 -1.05 -9.27
CA SER A 530 -21.46 -1.38 -8.08
C SER A 530 -20.63 -2.14 -7.03
N GLY A 531 -19.33 -2.10 -7.15
CA GLY A 531 -18.37 -2.55 -6.15
C GLY A 531 -18.04 -1.44 -5.15
N ARG A 532 -17.09 -1.71 -4.26
CA ARG A 532 -16.46 -0.65 -3.45
C ARG A 532 -15.23 -0.16 -4.20
N ASP A 533 -15.41 0.95 -4.88
CA ASP A 533 -14.43 1.45 -5.84
C ASP A 533 -13.51 2.51 -5.22
N THR A 534 -12.32 2.66 -5.76
CA THR A 534 -11.42 3.76 -5.46
C THR A 534 -11.23 4.58 -6.73
N LEU A 535 -11.67 5.84 -6.72
CA LEU A 535 -11.52 6.76 -7.83
C LEU A 535 -10.52 7.85 -7.45
N ILE A 536 -9.51 8.04 -8.29
CA ILE A 536 -8.44 9.00 -8.07
C ILE A 536 -8.42 9.96 -9.28
N GLY A 537 -8.75 11.21 -9.04
CA GLY A 537 -8.65 12.30 -10.01
C GLY A 537 -7.21 12.68 -10.32
N ASN A 538 -7.03 13.80 -10.96
CA ASN A 538 -5.72 14.34 -11.35
C ASN A 538 -5.59 15.83 -11.00
N THR A 539 -4.76 16.60 -11.71
CA THR A 539 -4.49 18.00 -11.39
C THR A 539 -5.45 18.99 -12.04
N VAL A 540 -6.38 18.52 -12.89
CA VAL A 540 -7.42 19.35 -13.51
C VAL A 540 -8.76 19.16 -12.83
N ASP A 541 -9.80 19.86 -13.27
CA ASP A 541 -11.16 19.72 -12.78
C ASP A 541 -11.71 18.34 -13.16
N ASN A 542 -12.11 17.52 -12.19
CA ASN A 542 -12.60 16.16 -12.43
C ASN A 542 -14.08 15.99 -12.04
N VAL A 543 -14.81 15.13 -12.75
CA VAL A 543 -16.10 14.62 -12.32
C VAL A 543 -15.96 13.15 -11.94
N LEU A 544 -16.19 12.85 -10.67
CA LEU A 544 -16.04 11.50 -10.11
C LEU A 544 -17.40 10.98 -9.66
N THR A 545 -17.85 9.86 -10.25
CA THR A 545 -19.08 9.15 -9.89
C THR A 545 -18.69 7.75 -9.42
N GLY A 546 -18.79 7.47 -8.12
CA GLY A 546 -18.41 6.17 -7.54
C GLY A 546 -19.30 5.04 -8.04
N GLY A 547 -20.58 5.31 -8.15
CA GLY A 547 -21.63 4.33 -8.44
C GLY A 547 -22.22 3.77 -7.15
N ALA A 548 -22.74 2.55 -7.19
CA ALA A 548 -23.27 1.91 -6.00
C ALA A 548 -22.15 1.20 -5.23
N GLY A 549 -22.22 1.25 -3.91
CA GLY A 549 -21.19 0.71 -3.02
C GLY A 549 -20.70 1.78 -2.06
N GLY A 550 -19.71 1.44 -1.24
CA GLY A 550 -19.08 2.41 -0.34
C GLY A 550 -17.72 2.82 -0.90
N ASP A 551 -17.73 3.85 -1.73
CA ASP A 551 -16.57 4.22 -2.54
C ASP A 551 -15.61 5.17 -1.82
N THR A 552 -14.35 5.16 -2.24
CA THR A 552 -13.32 6.09 -1.76
C THR A 552 -12.91 7.00 -2.91
N LEU A 553 -13.14 8.31 -2.75
CA LEU A 553 -12.98 9.29 -3.80
C LEU A 553 -11.90 10.31 -3.45
N TRP A 554 -10.97 10.55 -4.38
CA TRP A 554 -9.89 11.53 -4.28
C TRP A 554 -9.99 12.49 -5.46
N GLY A 555 -10.17 13.78 -5.21
CA GLY A 555 -10.17 14.82 -6.25
C GLY A 555 -8.77 15.16 -6.74
N VAL A 556 -7.75 15.10 -5.88
CA VAL A 556 -6.34 15.43 -6.07
C VAL A 556 -6.12 16.91 -6.28
N GLY A 557 -6.45 17.47 -7.44
CA GLY A 557 -6.31 18.89 -7.76
C GLY A 557 -7.49 19.39 -8.58
N GLY A 558 -7.49 20.67 -8.97
CA GLY A 558 -8.58 21.26 -9.71
C GLY A 558 -9.83 21.55 -8.87
N ARG A 559 -10.94 21.82 -9.54
CA ARG A 559 -12.29 21.98 -8.95
C ARG A 559 -13.09 20.73 -9.25
N ASN A 560 -13.20 19.84 -8.28
CA ASN A 560 -13.78 18.54 -8.52
C ASN A 560 -15.28 18.52 -8.23
N THR A 561 -16.01 17.70 -8.98
CA THR A 561 -17.41 17.42 -8.77
C THR A 561 -17.60 15.96 -8.40
N PHE A 562 -18.07 15.70 -7.18
CA PHE A 562 -18.46 14.38 -6.71
C PHE A 562 -19.94 14.19 -6.96
N ARG A 563 -20.29 13.34 -7.94
CA ARG A 563 -21.64 13.23 -8.48
C ARG A 563 -22.35 11.98 -7.99
N TYR A 564 -23.63 12.16 -7.65
CA TYR A 564 -24.52 11.11 -7.15
C TYR A 564 -25.85 11.12 -7.93
N GLU A 565 -26.15 10.02 -8.58
CA GLU A 565 -27.31 9.89 -9.45
C GLU A 565 -28.46 9.16 -8.77
N LYS A 566 -28.17 8.25 -7.82
CA LYS A 566 -29.15 7.35 -7.20
C LYS A 566 -28.96 7.23 -5.69
N ALA A 567 -30.05 6.84 -5.02
CA ALA A 567 -30.03 6.54 -3.60
C ALA A 567 -29.07 5.39 -3.22
N SER A 568 -28.80 4.48 -4.16
CA SER A 568 -27.85 3.38 -3.98
C SER A 568 -26.40 3.80 -4.03
N ASP A 569 -26.08 4.97 -4.55
CA ASP A 569 -24.70 5.38 -4.80
C ASP A 569 -23.93 5.68 -3.50
N SER A 570 -24.65 6.00 -2.42
CA SER A 570 -24.02 6.14 -1.11
C SER A 570 -25.04 5.81 0.00
N ALA A 571 -25.34 4.52 0.16
CA ALA A 571 -26.30 4.05 1.14
C ALA A 571 -25.77 4.23 2.58
N TYR A 572 -26.67 4.39 3.57
CA TYR A 572 -26.27 4.62 4.96
C TYR A 572 -25.30 3.58 5.51
N ASP A 573 -25.54 2.30 5.21
CA ASP A 573 -24.72 1.18 5.68
C ASP A 573 -23.45 0.95 4.85
N ASP A 574 -23.39 1.56 3.66
CA ASP A 574 -22.25 1.46 2.72
C ASP A 574 -21.99 2.83 2.09
N ALA A 575 -21.56 3.76 2.91
CA ALA A 575 -21.49 5.18 2.59
C ALA A 575 -20.10 5.57 2.07
N ASP A 576 -20.08 6.33 1.00
CA ASP A 576 -18.88 6.88 0.38
C ASP A 576 -18.07 7.78 1.29
N LEU A 577 -16.79 7.87 0.97
CA LEU A 577 -15.82 8.69 1.64
C LEU A 577 -15.02 9.54 0.64
N ILE A 578 -15.22 10.85 0.68
CA ILE A 578 -14.36 11.81 -0.02
C ILE A 578 -13.17 12.14 0.88
N MET A 579 -11.97 11.94 0.34
CA MET A 579 -10.73 11.98 1.11
C MET A 579 -10.09 13.37 1.20
N ASP A 580 -10.26 14.20 0.18
CA ASP A 580 -9.52 15.45 0.05
C ASP A 580 -10.37 16.68 -0.33
N PHE A 581 -11.68 16.61 -0.12
CA PHE A 581 -12.64 17.67 -0.43
C PHE A 581 -12.18 19.06 0.02
N THR A 582 -12.22 20.02 -0.87
CA THR A 582 -11.84 21.41 -0.61
C THR A 582 -13.07 22.31 -0.71
N SER A 583 -13.67 22.66 0.43
CA SER A 583 -14.85 23.52 0.50
C SER A 583 -14.63 24.89 -0.19
N GLY A 584 -15.59 25.28 -1.00
CA GLY A 584 -15.54 26.50 -1.83
C GLY A 584 -14.77 26.34 -3.15
N GLN A 585 -14.17 25.16 -3.38
CA GLN A 585 -13.53 24.78 -4.62
C GLN A 585 -14.21 23.57 -5.24
N ASP A 586 -14.33 22.49 -4.47
CA ASP A 586 -14.99 21.27 -4.89
C ASP A 586 -16.50 21.32 -4.63
N THR A 587 -17.23 20.46 -5.33
CA THR A 587 -18.70 20.45 -5.33
C THR A 587 -19.22 19.03 -5.17
N ILE A 588 -20.29 18.86 -4.40
CA ILE A 588 -21.09 17.64 -4.34
C ILE A 588 -22.34 17.86 -5.17
N ASP A 589 -22.53 17.11 -6.24
CA ASP A 589 -23.67 17.23 -7.14
C ASP A 589 -24.70 16.13 -6.84
N LEU A 590 -25.84 16.54 -6.28
CA LEU A 590 -26.97 15.68 -5.93
C LEU A 590 -28.18 15.87 -6.88
N THR A 591 -27.99 16.51 -8.03
CA THR A 591 -29.09 16.80 -8.97
C THR A 591 -29.70 15.53 -9.56
N GLY A 592 -28.85 14.50 -9.84
CA GLY A 592 -29.29 13.18 -10.28
C GLY A 592 -30.15 12.48 -9.22
N LEU A 593 -29.65 12.41 -8.00
CA LEU A 593 -30.37 11.87 -6.84
C LEU A 593 -31.73 12.58 -6.62
N MET A 594 -31.73 13.90 -6.70
CA MET A 594 -32.98 14.70 -6.59
C MET A 594 -33.99 14.32 -7.69
N THR A 595 -33.51 14.06 -8.89
CA THR A 595 -34.34 13.63 -10.03
C THR A 595 -34.88 12.22 -9.80
N GLU A 596 -34.08 11.28 -9.31
CA GLU A 596 -34.51 9.92 -8.97
C GLU A 596 -35.60 9.92 -7.89
N VAL A 597 -35.39 10.71 -6.82
CA VAL A 597 -36.30 10.77 -5.68
C VAL A 597 -37.57 11.57 -6.02
N GLY A 598 -37.55 12.43 -7.03
CA GLY A 598 -38.67 13.25 -7.47
C GLY A 598 -39.10 14.33 -6.45
N THR A 599 -38.19 14.67 -5.52
CA THR A 599 -38.45 15.63 -4.45
C THR A 599 -37.24 16.53 -4.23
N PRO A 600 -37.44 17.86 -4.08
CA PRO A 600 -36.33 18.77 -3.77
C PRO A 600 -35.65 18.43 -2.44
N LEU A 601 -34.32 18.44 -2.43
CA LEU A 601 -33.54 18.32 -1.21
C LEU A 601 -33.53 19.64 -0.46
N ARG A 602 -33.74 19.58 0.85
CA ARG A 602 -33.91 20.77 1.68
C ARG A 602 -33.04 20.72 2.89
N LEU A 603 -32.22 21.75 3.07
CA LEU A 603 -31.38 21.89 4.26
C LEU A 603 -32.24 22.04 5.52
N VAL A 604 -31.93 21.23 6.54
CA VAL A 604 -32.60 21.28 7.85
C VAL A 604 -31.55 21.07 8.97
N ASP A 605 -31.78 21.62 10.13
CA ASP A 605 -30.94 21.38 11.30
C ASP A 605 -31.11 19.96 11.87
N SER A 606 -32.32 19.40 11.71
CA SER A 606 -32.63 18.01 12.09
C SER A 606 -33.81 17.51 11.24
N TYR A 607 -33.86 16.20 11.02
CA TYR A 607 -34.91 15.59 10.22
C TYR A 607 -36.30 15.88 10.76
N THR A 608 -37.17 16.44 9.93
CA THR A 608 -38.55 16.76 10.28
C THR A 608 -39.52 15.61 9.97
N GLY A 609 -39.06 14.61 9.20
CA GLY A 609 -39.87 13.50 8.70
C GLY A 609 -40.43 13.77 7.32
N ARG A 610 -39.88 14.70 6.57
CA ARG A 610 -40.23 14.93 5.15
C ARG A 610 -39.14 14.32 4.27
N ILE A 611 -39.54 13.70 3.19
CA ILE A 611 -38.60 13.22 2.14
C ILE A 611 -37.79 14.40 1.63
N GLY A 612 -36.48 14.21 1.49
CA GLY A 612 -35.55 15.23 1.04
C GLY A 612 -34.99 16.12 2.16
N ASP A 613 -35.37 15.90 3.43
CA ASP A 613 -34.70 16.57 4.55
C ASP A 613 -33.18 16.20 4.53
N THR A 614 -32.33 17.21 4.45
CA THR A 614 -30.88 17.05 4.30
C THR A 614 -30.17 17.77 5.43
N VAL A 615 -29.23 17.09 6.08
CA VAL A 615 -28.34 17.67 7.10
C VAL A 615 -26.91 17.66 6.59
N VAL A 616 -26.18 18.77 6.79
CA VAL A 616 -24.76 18.90 6.54
C VAL A 616 -24.08 19.19 7.88
N LYS A 617 -23.32 18.25 8.42
CA LYS A 617 -22.80 18.33 9.80
C LYS A 617 -21.43 17.71 9.97
N TYR A 618 -20.81 18.06 11.08
CA TYR A 618 -19.62 17.39 11.60
C TYR A 618 -20.00 16.38 12.69
N ASN A 619 -19.51 15.17 12.57
CA ASN A 619 -19.67 14.13 13.59
C ASN A 619 -18.40 14.04 14.44
N GLN A 620 -18.48 14.49 15.68
CA GLN A 620 -17.35 14.50 16.62
C GLN A 620 -16.81 13.10 16.95
N GLN A 621 -17.68 12.09 16.93
CA GLN A 621 -17.27 10.71 17.26
C GLN A 621 -16.44 10.07 16.14
N SER A 622 -16.79 10.31 14.88
CA SER A 622 -16.06 9.79 13.73
C SER A 622 -14.98 10.75 13.21
N GLY A 623 -14.98 12.00 13.66
CA GLY A 623 -14.06 13.03 13.15
C GLY A 623 -14.30 13.43 11.70
N ARG A 624 -15.54 13.25 11.18
CA ARG A 624 -15.85 13.45 9.76
C ARG A 624 -17.02 14.41 9.55
N TYR A 625 -16.95 15.13 8.46
CA TYR A 625 -18.11 15.85 7.92
C TYR A 625 -19.00 14.87 7.14
N PHE A 626 -20.28 15.16 7.08
CA PHE A 626 -21.20 14.33 6.33
C PHE A 626 -22.39 15.12 5.78
N VAL A 627 -22.92 14.62 4.68
CA VAL A 627 -24.23 14.99 4.12
C VAL A 627 -25.14 13.79 4.32
N GLY A 628 -26.18 13.95 5.12
CA GLY A 628 -27.16 12.90 5.39
C GLY A 628 -28.53 13.32 4.88
N ILE A 629 -29.25 12.41 4.22
CA ILE A 629 -30.56 12.69 3.61
C ILE A 629 -31.59 11.67 4.07
N ASP A 630 -32.77 12.14 4.48
CA ASP A 630 -33.97 11.31 4.75
C ASP A 630 -34.73 11.12 3.45
N LEU A 631 -34.49 10.02 2.75
CA LEU A 631 -35.16 9.68 1.50
C LEU A 631 -36.55 9.00 1.69
N LEU A 632 -36.90 8.63 2.92
CA LEU A 632 -38.12 7.87 3.23
C LEU A 632 -39.10 8.63 4.11
N GLY A 633 -38.73 9.82 4.58
CA GLY A 633 -39.58 10.60 5.49
C GLY A 633 -39.75 9.98 6.88
N ARG A 634 -38.76 9.22 7.35
CA ARG A 634 -38.77 8.47 8.61
C ARG A 634 -37.92 9.07 9.71
N ARG A 635 -37.41 10.28 9.49
CA ARG A 635 -36.47 10.97 10.38
C ARG A 635 -35.16 10.20 10.57
N GLN A 636 -34.69 9.52 9.52
CA GLN A 636 -33.48 8.72 9.52
C GLN A 636 -32.69 9.01 8.26
N THR A 637 -31.38 8.95 8.38
CA THR A 637 -30.47 9.01 7.23
C THR A 637 -30.62 7.72 6.42
N ASN A 638 -30.89 7.84 5.13
CA ASN A 638 -30.93 6.71 4.19
C ASN A 638 -29.81 6.83 3.15
N PHE A 639 -29.47 8.03 2.76
CA PHE A 639 -28.31 8.37 1.96
C PHE A 639 -27.28 9.07 2.85
N LEU A 640 -26.02 8.66 2.81
CA LEU A 640 -24.96 9.19 3.67
C LEU A 640 -23.65 9.32 2.92
N LEU A 641 -23.21 10.53 2.71
CA LEU A 641 -21.88 10.84 2.19
C LEU A 641 -20.99 11.34 3.32
N LYS A 642 -19.75 10.90 3.37
CA LYS A 642 -18.75 11.30 4.38
C LYS A 642 -17.58 12.02 3.72
N SER A 643 -16.95 12.93 4.46
CA SER A 643 -15.70 13.58 4.05
C SER A 643 -14.75 13.70 5.22
N THR A 644 -13.46 13.56 4.93
CA THR A 644 -12.39 13.82 5.91
C THR A 644 -12.20 15.32 6.15
N ARG A 645 -12.70 16.18 5.26
CA ARG A 645 -12.58 17.64 5.31
C ARG A 645 -13.92 18.33 5.33
N LEU A 646 -13.91 19.62 5.62
CA LEU A 646 -15.10 20.47 5.75
C LEU A 646 -15.98 20.44 4.50
N ILE A 647 -17.28 20.15 4.69
CA ILE A 647 -18.34 20.38 3.71
C ILE A 647 -19.24 21.48 4.27
N ARG A 648 -19.60 22.45 3.43
CA ARG A 648 -20.62 23.47 3.72
C ARG A 648 -21.85 23.25 2.87
N PRO A 649 -23.04 23.74 3.29
CA PRO A 649 -24.26 23.62 2.48
C PRO A 649 -24.13 24.21 1.08
N GLU A 650 -23.35 25.28 0.91
CA GLU A 650 -23.09 25.94 -0.36
C GLU A 650 -22.25 25.11 -1.34
N ASP A 651 -21.52 24.10 -0.83
CA ASP A 651 -20.74 23.17 -1.65
C ASP A 651 -21.62 22.07 -2.29
N VAL A 652 -22.91 22.02 -1.95
CA VAL A 652 -23.84 20.96 -2.37
C VAL A 652 -24.85 21.49 -3.39
N ILE A 653 -24.70 21.09 -4.65
CA ILE A 653 -25.66 21.39 -5.72
C ILE A 653 -26.89 20.48 -5.58
N GLY A 654 -28.07 21.03 -5.85
CA GLY A 654 -29.36 20.36 -5.66
C GLY A 654 -29.96 20.57 -4.27
N LEU A 655 -29.25 21.25 -3.36
CA LEU A 655 -29.75 21.58 -2.02
C LEU A 655 -30.42 22.95 -1.98
N SER A 656 -31.68 22.99 -1.60
CA SER A 656 -32.39 24.26 -1.36
C SER A 656 -32.05 24.80 0.03
N THR A 657 -31.41 25.96 0.06
CA THR A 657 -31.01 26.64 1.30
C THR A 657 -32.04 27.64 1.79
N HIS A 658 -33.18 27.82 1.08
CA HIS A 658 -34.24 28.72 1.52
C HIS A 658 -35.10 28.06 2.60
N LEU A 659 -34.81 28.41 3.86
CA LEU A 659 -35.73 28.30 4.96
C LEU A 659 -36.94 29.24 4.69
N ARG A 660 -38.11 28.69 4.36
CA ARG A 660 -39.39 29.34 4.52
C ARG A 660 -40.22 28.65 5.59
#